data_de716bfae8e488dd7c79eea3124e66c6
#
_entry.id   de716bfae8e488dd7c79eea3124e66c6
#
_cell.length_a   1.000
_cell.length_b   1.000
_cell.length_c   1.000
_cell.angle_alpha   90.00
_cell.angle_beta   90.00
_cell.angle_gamma   90.00
#
_symmetry.space_group_name_H-M   'P 1'
#
loop_
_entity.id
_entity.type
_entity.pdbx_description
1 polymer ?
#
loop_
_entity_poly.entity_id
_entity_poly.type
_entity_poly.pdbx_seq_one_letter_code
_entity_poly.pdbx_strand_id
1 'polypeptide(L)'
;MNANGQLLKTDPNFILESSSNVLITADANKGNKNLQNFTGDVYVHIGVITNLSANSSAWKYVPSFSVWGGTDARIKCTSIGNNKWTYTIPGNLRTFFGITDASEKILKIAILFRTAAGVKLANEDNSDMFLSVVENQFQVKIDTPLMQPLYQPQFETIKKGLGDTLFINAKSISDATLSIYFNDTLLKSMTNTSSISAFKIVNRLGTQKVLVVGDNGSITAKDSLSFLVAGAISIKDLPTGVTDGINYHVGDTSVTLVLYAPKKTSVTVIGDFNNWTPTLSDVMNMTKDSARFWIKINGLKAGQEYAYQYLIDDNLRVADYTTEKILDPNNDAGIPAATYPNLKAYPTGKTTGIVGILQTAKPKYQWKDAGFVRPNKKNLVIYELLLRDFVQKQNFQTLKDSLNYFKKLGINAIELMPFSEFEGNDSWGYNSSFFFAPDKFYGTEMAIKEFIDSAHAKGIAVIMDMVLNHVFGSAPLAQMYWDSKASAPAANNPWLNTAAKHPFNVGNDFNHESPATKQLVSNVVKHWLTQYHIDGFRWDLSKGFTQKNNPTDVNAWGEYDASRIAIWKNIYDTMQKASSNSYCILEHFADNTEEKELSDYGMLLWGNANHNFNQATMGFNTDASFNYAFANGRGWNQQHLVTYMESHDEERLMYKNIMYGNTSGAYSTRDLATGLKRNEMAAAFWALTPGPKIMWQFGELGYDYSINTCTDLSVNNNCRLAVKPIKWDYLTNTNRKGLYNAYAQFLKLRNNPSYTNDFISNKYTVTSSGVVKSMQLNGDSIKLVVLGNFDVNPATANVAFPSDGIWYSMYSNKYQSVVGGSASVTLQPGEYYVYANKNISTVTITNVLNKDMPELKIPVTITPNPLRSSATINYQLTESGQLSIQAYDMNGNDCGVLYTGYKQKGSQQFIINKNARMQMPGMYFISITLNQKQKINKLLITN
;
A
#
# COMPACT_ATOMS: atom_id res chain seq x y z
N MET A 1 -31.16 7.10 -43.54
CA MET A 1 -30.70 6.08 -42.59
C MET A 1 -29.39 6.52 -41.98
N ASN A 2 -29.41 6.97 -40.75
CA ASN A 2 -28.17 7.39 -40.08
C ASN A 2 -27.37 6.13 -39.71
N ALA A 3 -26.38 5.81 -40.53
CA ALA A 3 -25.33 4.86 -40.10
C ALA A 3 -24.63 5.49 -38.94
N ASN A 4 -24.85 4.98 -37.74
CA ASN A 4 -24.07 5.34 -36.57
C ASN A 4 -22.59 5.03 -36.87
N GLY A 5 -21.76 6.06 -37.06
CA GLY A 5 -20.36 5.91 -37.41
C GLY A 5 -19.54 5.22 -36.28
N GLN A 6 -18.45 4.57 -36.66
CA GLN A 6 -17.47 3.99 -35.70
C GLN A 6 -16.74 5.11 -34.96
N LEU A 7 -16.26 4.83 -33.74
CA LEU A 7 -15.37 5.72 -33.01
C LEU A 7 -14.12 6.06 -33.81
N LEU A 8 -13.46 5.04 -34.38
CA LEU A 8 -12.40 5.20 -35.37
C LEU A 8 -12.77 4.47 -36.67
N LYS A 9 -12.57 5.14 -37.78
CA LYS A 9 -12.68 4.57 -39.14
C LYS A 9 -11.37 4.78 -39.87
N THR A 10 -10.98 3.82 -40.67
CA THR A 10 -9.72 3.87 -41.42
C THR A 10 -9.95 3.72 -42.92
N ASP A 11 -9.06 4.32 -43.69
CA ASP A 11 -8.91 4.07 -45.12
C ASP A 11 -7.42 3.86 -45.42
N PRO A 12 -6.99 2.66 -45.84
CA PRO A 12 -7.79 1.49 -46.15
C PRO A 12 -8.50 0.86 -44.95
N ASN A 13 -9.61 0.14 -45.20
CA ASN A 13 -10.37 -0.51 -44.11
C ASN A 13 -9.61 -1.64 -43.40
N PHE A 14 -8.70 -2.30 -44.10
CA PHE A 14 -7.72 -3.25 -43.58
C PHE A 14 -6.34 -2.59 -43.64
N ILE A 15 -5.74 -2.31 -42.49
CA ILE A 15 -4.40 -1.74 -42.41
C ILE A 15 -3.39 -2.88 -42.46
N LEU A 16 -2.56 -2.88 -43.49
CA LEU A 16 -1.41 -3.78 -43.61
C LEU A 16 -0.14 -3.03 -43.18
N GLU A 17 0.90 -3.75 -42.76
CA GLU A 17 2.18 -3.12 -42.45
C GLU A 17 2.77 -2.35 -43.68
N SER A 18 2.44 -2.78 -44.88
CA SER A 18 2.79 -2.12 -46.13
C SER A 18 1.86 -0.96 -46.53
N SER A 19 0.77 -0.73 -45.81
CA SER A 19 -0.16 0.37 -46.12
C SER A 19 0.54 1.73 -46.06
N SER A 20 0.21 2.59 -47.01
CA SER A 20 0.72 3.95 -47.09
C SER A 20 -0.41 4.96 -46.96
N ASN A 21 -0.11 6.10 -46.36
CA ASN A 21 -1.06 7.21 -46.21
C ASN A 21 -2.38 6.81 -45.54
N VAL A 22 -2.29 6.04 -44.45
CA VAL A 22 -3.46 5.56 -43.69
C VAL A 22 -4.22 6.73 -43.10
N LEU A 23 -5.42 6.95 -43.60
CA LEU A 23 -6.36 7.98 -43.09
C LEU A 23 -7.15 7.39 -41.94
N ILE A 24 -7.13 8.07 -40.82
CA ILE A 24 -7.88 7.73 -39.61
C ILE A 24 -8.90 8.85 -39.32
N THR A 25 -10.16 8.46 -39.22
CA THR A 25 -11.24 9.38 -38.84
C THR A 25 -11.73 9.05 -37.45
N ALA A 26 -11.71 10.00 -36.54
CA ALA A 26 -12.26 9.89 -35.20
C ALA A 26 -13.61 10.60 -35.09
N ASP A 27 -14.59 9.96 -34.46
CA ASP A 27 -15.94 10.48 -34.20
C ASP A 27 -16.16 10.71 -32.71
N ALA A 28 -16.03 11.96 -32.27
CA ALA A 28 -16.20 12.30 -30.85
C ALA A 28 -17.65 12.28 -30.34
N ASN A 29 -18.60 11.90 -31.15
CA ASN A 29 -19.93 11.52 -30.69
C ASN A 29 -19.94 10.10 -30.09
N LYS A 30 -18.82 9.42 -30.13
CA LYS A 30 -18.55 8.05 -29.66
C LYS A 30 -17.44 8.06 -28.62
N GLY A 31 -17.18 6.89 -28.02
CA GLY A 31 -16.18 6.74 -26.97
C GLY A 31 -16.54 7.54 -25.72
N ASN A 32 -15.55 8.08 -25.05
CA ASN A 32 -15.71 8.91 -23.84
C ASN A 32 -16.33 10.29 -24.12
N LYS A 33 -16.48 10.68 -25.39
CA LYS A 33 -17.09 11.93 -25.86
C LYS A 33 -16.42 13.22 -25.35
N ASN A 34 -15.24 13.16 -24.78
CA ASN A 34 -14.56 14.34 -24.19
C ASN A 34 -14.21 15.43 -25.20
N LEU A 35 -14.20 15.13 -26.49
CA LEU A 35 -14.04 16.11 -27.56
C LEU A 35 -15.36 16.46 -28.28
N GLN A 36 -16.52 16.01 -27.77
CA GLN A 36 -17.82 16.37 -28.34
C GLN A 36 -18.05 17.88 -28.15
N ASN A 37 -18.44 18.55 -29.23
CA ASN A 37 -18.64 20.01 -29.31
C ASN A 37 -17.38 20.87 -29.11
N PHE A 38 -16.20 20.26 -29.14
CA PHE A 38 -14.95 21.02 -29.12
C PHE A 38 -14.69 21.63 -30.50
N THR A 39 -14.34 22.91 -30.55
CA THR A 39 -14.15 23.68 -31.80
C THR A 39 -12.67 24.06 -32.03
N GLY A 40 -11.79 23.80 -31.10
CA GLY A 40 -10.38 24.14 -31.22
C GLY A 40 -9.55 23.09 -31.95
N ASP A 41 -8.26 23.33 -31.99
CA ASP A 41 -7.29 22.42 -32.60
C ASP A 41 -7.17 21.09 -31.83
N VAL A 42 -7.21 20.00 -32.59
CA VAL A 42 -7.02 18.64 -32.10
C VAL A 42 -5.73 18.06 -32.70
N TYR A 43 -5.01 17.30 -31.90
CA TYR A 43 -3.73 16.68 -32.23
C TYR A 43 -3.79 15.19 -31.90
N VAL A 44 -3.05 14.38 -32.64
CA VAL A 44 -2.90 12.97 -32.28
C VAL A 44 -1.72 12.77 -31.31
N HIS A 45 -1.86 11.83 -30.40
CA HIS A 45 -0.75 11.14 -29.76
C HIS A 45 -0.76 9.72 -30.33
N ILE A 46 0.35 9.28 -30.94
CA ILE A 46 0.35 8.08 -31.78
C ILE A 46 1.62 7.28 -31.59
N GLY A 47 1.49 5.97 -31.57
CA GLY A 47 2.59 5.00 -31.49
C GLY A 47 2.13 3.65 -32.02
N VAL A 48 2.88 2.58 -31.75
CA VAL A 48 2.54 1.23 -32.16
C VAL A 48 2.68 0.22 -31.02
N ILE A 49 1.96 -0.88 -31.14
CA ILE A 49 2.22 -2.13 -30.42
C ILE A 49 2.88 -3.08 -31.39
N THR A 50 4.00 -3.65 -31.00
CA THR A 50 4.76 -4.62 -31.81
C THR A 50 4.83 -5.97 -31.12
N ASN A 51 5.34 -6.99 -31.82
CA ASN A 51 5.64 -8.29 -31.21
C ASN A 51 6.73 -8.22 -30.11
N LEU A 52 7.45 -7.09 -29.98
CA LEU A 52 8.46 -6.82 -28.93
C LEU A 52 7.98 -5.81 -27.89
N SER A 53 6.69 -5.43 -27.89
CA SER A 53 6.10 -4.66 -26.81
C SER A 53 6.04 -5.48 -25.53
N ALA A 54 6.37 -4.87 -24.36
CA ALA A 54 6.41 -5.55 -23.07
C ALA A 54 5.06 -6.17 -22.68
N ASN A 55 3.98 -5.52 -23.10
CA ASN A 55 2.61 -6.03 -23.00
C ASN A 55 1.79 -5.44 -24.15
N SER A 56 0.57 -5.83 -24.19
CA SER A 56 -0.34 -5.55 -25.27
C SER A 56 -0.86 -4.09 -25.35
N SER A 57 -0.58 -3.29 -24.38
CA SER A 57 -0.83 -1.84 -24.33
C SER A 57 0.46 -1.02 -24.17
N ALA A 58 1.63 -1.66 -24.16
CA ALA A 58 2.92 -0.96 -24.05
C ALA A 58 3.29 -0.33 -25.41
N TRP A 59 3.01 0.97 -25.53
CA TRP A 59 3.31 1.74 -26.71
C TRP A 59 4.82 1.78 -27.00
N LYS A 60 5.16 1.59 -28.27
CA LYS A 60 6.52 1.77 -28.78
C LYS A 60 6.53 2.77 -29.93
N TYR A 61 7.69 3.29 -30.24
CA TYR A 61 7.93 4.15 -31.40
C TYR A 61 6.99 5.36 -31.49
N VAL A 62 6.66 5.98 -30.35
CA VAL A 62 5.98 7.27 -30.36
C VAL A 62 6.94 8.29 -30.97
N PRO A 63 6.58 8.93 -32.12
CA PRO A 63 7.47 9.88 -32.75
C PRO A 63 7.83 11.04 -31.83
N SER A 64 9.08 11.53 -31.88
CA SER A 64 9.57 12.61 -31.01
C SER A 64 8.79 13.92 -31.11
N PHE A 65 8.07 14.10 -32.22
CA PHE A 65 7.17 15.25 -32.41
C PHE A 65 5.74 15.01 -31.89
N SER A 66 5.42 13.77 -31.47
CA SER A 66 4.12 13.41 -30.89
C SER A 66 4.15 13.41 -29.35
N VAL A 67 4.82 14.41 -28.75
CA VAL A 67 4.91 14.56 -27.30
C VAL A 67 3.54 14.89 -26.72
N TRP A 68 3.22 14.35 -25.54
CA TRP A 68 1.97 14.67 -24.84
C TRP A 68 1.88 16.16 -24.52
N GLY A 69 0.77 16.80 -24.89
CA GLY A 69 0.61 18.25 -24.79
C GLY A 69 1.26 19.07 -25.92
N GLY A 70 2.11 18.48 -26.75
CA GLY A 70 2.75 19.17 -27.91
C GLY A 70 1.76 19.54 -28.99
N THR A 71 2.05 20.63 -29.71
CA THR A 71 1.20 21.18 -30.79
C THR A 71 1.90 21.21 -32.14
N ASP A 72 2.80 20.25 -32.40
CA ASP A 72 3.53 20.13 -33.66
C ASP A 72 2.55 19.99 -34.84
N ALA A 73 2.79 20.71 -35.90
CA ALA A 73 1.93 20.71 -37.09
C ALA A 73 1.79 19.32 -37.74
N ARG A 74 2.80 18.44 -37.57
CA ARG A 74 2.80 17.08 -38.13
C ARG A 74 1.77 16.16 -37.49
N ILE A 75 1.30 16.47 -36.27
CA ILE A 75 0.29 15.71 -35.54
C ILE A 75 -1.05 16.45 -35.42
N LYS A 76 -1.20 17.60 -36.09
CA LYS A 76 -2.45 18.35 -36.11
C LYS A 76 -3.49 17.63 -36.96
N CYS A 77 -4.70 17.49 -36.44
CA CYS A 77 -5.83 16.88 -37.12
C CYS A 77 -6.61 17.89 -37.95
N THR A 78 -7.29 17.42 -38.99
CA THR A 78 -8.22 18.23 -39.76
C THR A 78 -9.65 17.98 -39.26
N SER A 79 -10.36 19.04 -38.87
CA SER A 79 -11.77 18.94 -38.56
C SER A 79 -12.60 18.78 -39.83
N ILE A 80 -13.51 17.81 -39.85
CA ILE A 80 -14.45 17.58 -40.94
C ILE A 80 -15.91 17.86 -40.54
N GLY A 81 -16.09 18.58 -39.43
CA GLY A 81 -17.42 18.92 -38.88
C GLY A 81 -18.08 17.75 -38.14
N ASN A 82 -19.24 18.01 -37.51
CA ASN A 82 -20.04 17.00 -36.80
C ASN A 82 -19.26 16.24 -35.74
N ASN A 83 -18.37 16.92 -34.99
CA ASN A 83 -17.50 16.34 -33.97
C ASN A 83 -16.54 15.27 -34.51
N LYS A 84 -16.06 15.42 -35.74
CA LYS A 84 -15.14 14.49 -36.39
C LYS A 84 -13.84 15.14 -36.79
N TRP A 85 -12.77 14.43 -36.60
CA TRP A 85 -11.43 14.83 -37.01
C TRP A 85 -10.75 13.72 -37.80
N THR A 86 -9.91 14.11 -38.74
CA THR A 86 -9.10 13.20 -39.52
C THR A 86 -7.62 13.41 -39.27
N TYR A 87 -6.87 12.34 -39.29
CA TYR A 87 -5.42 12.33 -39.33
C TYR A 87 -4.92 11.33 -40.35
N THR A 88 -3.96 11.73 -41.17
CA THR A 88 -3.32 10.82 -42.12
C THR A 88 -1.92 10.51 -41.66
N ILE A 89 -1.58 9.22 -41.48
CA ILE A 89 -0.22 8.77 -41.26
C ILE A 89 0.50 8.88 -42.63
N PRO A 90 1.47 9.78 -42.77
CA PRO A 90 2.10 10.00 -44.07
C PRO A 90 3.07 8.87 -44.40
N GLY A 91 3.04 8.46 -45.66
CA GLY A 91 3.92 7.39 -46.18
C GLY A 91 3.63 6.02 -45.58
N ASN A 92 4.65 5.21 -45.47
CA ASN A 92 4.56 3.83 -45.00
C ASN A 92 4.70 3.79 -43.46
N LEU A 93 4.00 2.87 -42.79
CA LEU A 93 3.95 2.76 -41.33
C LEU A 93 5.34 2.61 -40.69
N ARG A 94 6.17 1.71 -41.20
CA ARG A 94 7.51 1.45 -40.66
C ARG A 94 8.39 2.71 -40.69
N THR A 95 8.37 3.43 -41.84
CA THR A 95 9.13 4.67 -41.99
C THR A 95 8.60 5.76 -41.08
N PHE A 96 7.30 5.91 -40.96
CA PHE A 96 6.68 6.93 -40.08
C PHE A 96 7.03 6.72 -38.63
N PHE A 97 7.00 5.47 -38.17
CA PHE A 97 7.34 5.13 -36.76
C PHE A 97 8.85 4.92 -36.53
N GLY A 98 9.68 4.95 -37.56
CA GLY A 98 11.14 4.77 -37.44
C GLY A 98 11.56 3.34 -37.09
N ILE A 99 10.80 2.33 -37.49
CA ILE A 99 11.08 0.92 -37.21
C ILE A 99 12.03 0.38 -38.29
N THR A 100 13.27 0.14 -37.88
CA THR A 100 14.35 -0.34 -38.81
C THR A 100 14.57 -1.86 -38.76
N ASP A 101 14.26 -2.50 -37.61
CA ASP A 101 14.40 -3.94 -37.44
C ASP A 101 13.31 -4.68 -38.24
N ALA A 102 13.71 -5.38 -39.29
CA ALA A 102 12.81 -6.14 -40.16
C ALA A 102 12.08 -7.31 -39.46
N SER A 103 12.61 -7.80 -38.34
CA SER A 103 11.99 -8.87 -37.54
C SER A 103 10.89 -8.36 -36.62
N GLU A 104 10.89 -7.07 -36.30
CA GLU A 104 9.87 -6.47 -35.45
C GLU A 104 8.60 -6.17 -36.28
N LYS A 105 7.49 -6.81 -35.92
CA LYS A 105 6.20 -6.69 -36.62
C LYS A 105 5.29 -5.71 -35.90
N ILE A 106 4.64 -4.82 -36.67
CA ILE A 106 3.59 -3.94 -36.14
C ILE A 106 2.30 -4.75 -36.02
N LEU A 107 1.78 -4.85 -34.80
CA LEU A 107 0.53 -5.56 -34.48
C LEU A 107 -0.66 -4.59 -34.45
N LYS A 108 -0.43 -3.35 -33.95
CA LYS A 108 -1.47 -2.33 -33.84
C LYS A 108 -0.88 -0.93 -33.95
N ILE A 109 -1.70 0.00 -34.40
CA ILE A 109 -1.49 1.44 -34.22
C ILE A 109 -2.22 1.82 -32.92
N ALA A 110 -1.52 2.44 -31.98
CA ALA A 110 -2.05 3.02 -30.77
C ALA A 110 -2.23 4.53 -30.99
N ILE A 111 -3.43 5.07 -30.76
CA ILE A 111 -3.73 6.47 -31.09
C ILE A 111 -4.73 7.09 -30.13
N LEU A 112 -4.50 8.35 -29.79
CA LEU A 112 -5.43 9.22 -29.07
C LEU A 112 -5.56 10.53 -29.81
N PHE A 113 -6.76 11.10 -29.86
CA PHE A 113 -7.02 12.45 -30.34
C PHE A 113 -7.17 13.36 -29.11
N ARG A 114 -6.45 14.47 -29.04
CA ARG A 114 -6.39 15.31 -27.86
C ARG A 114 -6.28 16.80 -28.18
N THR A 115 -6.67 17.64 -27.22
CA THR A 115 -6.38 19.07 -27.23
C THR A 115 -4.93 19.35 -26.79
N ALA A 116 -4.46 20.57 -26.95
CA ALA A 116 -3.20 21.05 -26.38
C ALA A 116 -3.19 20.93 -24.84
N ALA A 117 -4.32 21.11 -24.17
CA ALA A 117 -4.48 20.97 -22.72
C ALA A 117 -4.57 19.51 -22.24
N GLY A 118 -4.45 18.53 -23.13
CA GLY A 118 -4.44 17.10 -22.76
C GLY A 118 -5.82 16.45 -22.63
N VAL A 119 -6.91 17.15 -22.87
CA VAL A 119 -8.26 16.53 -22.95
C VAL A 119 -8.27 15.56 -24.13
N LYS A 120 -8.51 14.29 -23.88
CA LYS A 120 -8.40 13.22 -24.88
C LYS A 120 -9.75 12.60 -25.25
N LEU A 121 -9.94 12.28 -26.52
CA LEU A 121 -10.90 11.30 -27.01
C LEU A 121 -10.26 9.91 -26.87
N ALA A 122 -10.97 9.02 -26.19
CA ALA A 122 -10.56 7.64 -25.91
C ALA A 122 -11.78 6.70 -26.04
N ASN A 123 -11.62 5.43 -25.72
CA ASN A 123 -12.74 4.51 -25.58
C ASN A 123 -13.71 4.99 -24.49
N GLU A 124 -14.90 4.38 -24.40
CA GLU A 124 -15.95 4.76 -23.45
C GLU A 124 -15.47 4.60 -22.00
N ASP A 125 -14.59 3.64 -21.71
CA ASP A 125 -13.95 3.37 -20.44
C ASP A 125 -12.68 4.22 -20.18
N ASN A 126 -12.40 5.23 -21.00
CA ASN A 126 -11.20 6.06 -21.03
C ASN A 126 -9.89 5.32 -21.39
N SER A 127 -9.94 4.05 -21.74
CA SER A 127 -8.79 3.32 -22.25
C SER A 127 -8.31 3.84 -23.61
N ASP A 128 -7.06 3.56 -23.93
CA ASP A 128 -6.45 3.96 -25.19
C ASP A 128 -7.07 3.24 -26.38
N MET A 129 -7.04 3.88 -27.54
CA MET A 129 -7.62 3.36 -28.78
C MET A 129 -6.56 2.67 -29.62
N PHE A 130 -6.90 1.49 -30.18
CA PHE A 130 -5.99 0.68 -30.98
C PHE A 130 -6.63 0.29 -32.31
N LEU A 131 -5.87 0.36 -33.40
CA LEU A 131 -6.25 -0.11 -34.71
C LEU A 131 -5.38 -1.31 -35.07
N SER A 132 -5.99 -2.44 -35.38
CA SER A 132 -5.27 -3.65 -35.76
C SER A 132 -4.55 -3.46 -37.07
N VAL A 133 -3.27 -3.88 -37.13
CA VAL A 133 -2.52 -4.06 -38.36
C VAL A 133 -2.55 -5.56 -38.67
N VAL A 134 -3.06 -5.92 -39.87
CA VAL A 134 -3.31 -7.31 -40.22
C VAL A 134 -2.21 -7.84 -41.17
N GLU A 135 -2.00 -9.16 -41.14
CA GLU A 135 -1.08 -9.81 -42.05
C GLU A 135 -1.62 -9.74 -43.49
N ASN A 136 -0.74 -9.79 -44.47
CA ASN A 136 -1.09 -9.76 -45.89
C ASN A 136 -1.63 -11.12 -46.36
N GLN A 137 -2.73 -11.56 -45.71
CA GLN A 137 -3.48 -12.74 -46.10
C GLN A 137 -4.97 -12.43 -46.20
N PHE A 138 -5.74 -13.27 -46.90
CA PHE A 138 -7.16 -13.07 -47.07
C PHE A 138 -7.90 -13.09 -45.74
N GLN A 139 -8.70 -12.02 -45.47
CA GLN A 139 -9.49 -11.85 -44.28
C GLN A 139 -10.85 -11.23 -44.55
N VAL A 140 -11.80 -11.49 -43.67
CA VAL A 140 -13.12 -10.83 -43.62
C VAL A 140 -13.32 -10.13 -42.28
N LYS A 141 -14.16 -9.09 -42.30
CA LYS A 141 -14.46 -8.29 -41.09
C LYS A 141 -15.91 -7.83 -41.14
N ILE A 142 -16.61 -7.95 -40.01
CA ILE A 142 -17.95 -7.38 -39.84
C ILE A 142 -17.78 -5.89 -39.46
N ASP A 143 -18.29 -5.01 -40.32
CA ASP A 143 -18.27 -3.55 -40.12
C ASP A 143 -19.51 -3.04 -39.34
N THR A 144 -20.62 -3.77 -39.45
CA THR A 144 -21.87 -3.48 -38.72
C THR A 144 -22.44 -4.80 -38.24
N PRO A 145 -22.79 -4.96 -36.96
CA PRO A 145 -22.58 -4.00 -35.87
C PRO A 145 -21.15 -3.56 -35.69
N LEU A 146 -20.98 -2.36 -35.11
CA LEU A 146 -19.71 -1.66 -35.01
C LEU A 146 -18.77 -2.33 -34.01
N MET A 147 -17.46 -2.21 -34.21
CA MET A 147 -16.45 -2.63 -33.24
C MET A 147 -15.84 -1.42 -32.53
N GLN A 148 -15.57 -1.58 -31.25
CA GLN A 148 -14.78 -0.62 -30.48
C GLN A 148 -13.28 -0.81 -30.78
N PRO A 149 -12.51 0.27 -30.95
CA PRO A 149 -11.08 0.23 -31.23
C PRO A 149 -10.24 -0.04 -29.97
N LEU A 150 -10.66 -0.97 -29.13
CA LEU A 150 -9.99 -1.41 -27.92
C LEU A 150 -8.73 -2.23 -28.25
N TYR A 151 -7.91 -2.44 -27.19
CA TYR A 151 -6.76 -3.32 -27.28
C TYR A 151 -7.11 -4.71 -27.88
N GLN A 152 -8.20 -5.30 -27.44
CA GLN A 152 -8.87 -6.41 -28.12
C GLN A 152 -10.18 -5.87 -28.69
N PRO A 153 -10.28 -5.62 -30.00
CA PRO A 153 -11.47 -5.07 -30.63
C PRO A 153 -12.70 -5.90 -30.28
N GLN A 154 -13.72 -5.24 -29.74
CA GLN A 154 -15.00 -5.87 -29.41
C GLN A 154 -16.13 -5.14 -30.09
N PHE A 155 -17.21 -5.87 -30.37
CA PHE A 155 -18.42 -5.22 -30.86
C PHE A 155 -19.00 -4.29 -29.80
N GLU A 156 -19.47 -3.11 -30.22
CA GLU A 156 -20.30 -2.24 -29.38
C GLU A 156 -21.48 -3.06 -28.88
N THR A 157 -21.95 -2.73 -27.68
CA THR A 157 -23.08 -3.45 -27.08
C THR A 157 -24.29 -3.45 -28.04
N ILE A 158 -24.72 -4.66 -28.44
CA ILE A 158 -25.82 -4.86 -29.35
C ILE A 158 -27.08 -5.03 -28.53
N LYS A 159 -27.80 -3.92 -28.35
CA LYS A 159 -29.12 -3.93 -27.69
C LYS A 159 -30.21 -4.15 -28.71
N LYS A 160 -30.82 -5.33 -28.69
CA LYS A 160 -31.91 -5.73 -29.56
C LYS A 160 -32.98 -6.47 -28.76
N GLY A 161 -34.23 -6.04 -28.92
CA GLY A 161 -35.42 -6.75 -28.46
C GLY A 161 -36.08 -7.59 -29.56
N LEU A 162 -37.10 -8.30 -29.20
CA LEU A 162 -37.96 -8.96 -30.19
C LEU A 162 -38.62 -7.93 -31.12
N GLY A 163 -38.58 -8.19 -32.42
CA GLY A 163 -39.10 -7.30 -33.45
C GLY A 163 -38.09 -6.27 -33.97
N ASP A 164 -36.96 -6.06 -33.32
CA ASP A 164 -35.93 -5.13 -33.80
C ASP A 164 -35.22 -5.62 -35.06
N THR A 165 -34.80 -4.67 -35.88
CA THR A 165 -34.00 -4.99 -37.09
C THR A 165 -32.50 -4.91 -36.75
N LEU A 166 -31.77 -5.99 -37.02
CA LEU A 166 -30.31 -6.04 -37.04
C LEU A 166 -29.80 -5.84 -38.46
N PHE A 167 -29.01 -4.79 -38.68
CA PHE A 167 -28.26 -4.61 -39.94
C PHE A 167 -26.88 -5.23 -39.79
N ILE A 168 -26.44 -5.94 -40.84
CA ILE A 168 -25.15 -6.65 -40.90
C ILE A 168 -24.43 -6.21 -42.18
N ASN A 169 -23.26 -5.58 -42.02
CA ASN A 169 -22.37 -5.27 -43.16
C ASN A 169 -21.01 -5.90 -42.91
N ALA A 170 -20.42 -6.49 -43.93
CA ALA A 170 -19.09 -7.07 -43.84
C ALA A 170 -18.27 -6.79 -45.09
N LYS A 171 -16.94 -6.81 -44.93
CA LYS A 171 -15.96 -6.60 -45.98
C LYS A 171 -14.87 -7.65 -45.96
N SER A 172 -14.20 -7.83 -47.09
CA SER A 172 -12.99 -8.61 -47.26
C SER A 172 -11.85 -7.74 -47.82
N ILE A 173 -10.62 -8.21 -47.66
CA ILE A 173 -9.42 -7.55 -48.22
C ILE A 173 -9.49 -7.47 -49.77
N SER A 174 -10.01 -8.50 -50.41
CA SER A 174 -10.14 -8.61 -51.85
C SER A 174 -11.47 -9.26 -52.22
N ASP A 175 -11.83 -9.22 -53.46
CA ASP A 175 -13.04 -9.87 -53.99
C ASP A 175 -13.04 -11.37 -53.68
N ALA A 176 -14.20 -11.85 -53.25
CA ALA A 176 -14.42 -13.24 -52.81
C ALA A 176 -15.90 -13.59 -52.88
N THR A 177 -16.23 -14.82 -52.59
CA THR A 177 -17.59 -15.23 -52.25
C THR A 177 -17.81 -14.90 -50.77
N LEU A 178 -18.68 -13.93 -50.48
CA LEU A 178 -19.04 -13.53 -49.09
C LEU A 178 -20.42 -14.06 -48.74
N SER A 179 -20.55 -14.68 -47.58
CA SER A 179 -21.82 -15.25 -47.09
C SER A 179 -22.07 -14.77 -45.66
N ILE A 180 -23.27 -14.30 -45.39
CA ILE A 180 -23.76 -13.90 -44.03
C ILE A 180 -24.73 -14.96 -43.54
N TYR A 181 -24.47 -15.47 -42.35
CA TYR A 181 -25.35 -16.39 -41.64
C TYR A 181 -25.87 -15.74 -40.34
N PHE A 182 -27.11 -16.03 -40.00
CA PHE A 182 -27.72 -15.68 -38.71
C PHE A 182 -28.27 -16.95 -38.04
N ASN A 183 -27.78 -17.29 -36.87
CA ASN A 183 -28.10 -18.54 -36.17
C ASN A 183 -27.99 -19.76 -37.14
N ASP A 184 -26.84 -19.88 -37.80
CA ASP A 184 -26.46 -20.91 -38.74
C ASP A 184 -27.36 -20.98 -39.99
N THR A 185 -28.29 -20.05 -40.18
CA THR A 185 -29.13 -19.93 -41.37
C THR A 185 -28.51 -18.89 -42.32
N LEU A 186 -28.30 -19.26 -43.56
CA LEU A 186 -27.80 -18.37 -44.61
C LEU A 186 -28.82 -17.23 -44.84
N LEU A 187 -28.40 -15.99 -44.67
CA LEU A 187 -29.20 -14.81 -45.00
C LEU A 187 -28.94 -14.31 -46.43
N LYS A 188 -27.67 -14.29 -46.81
CA LYS A 188 -27.26 -13.77 -48.11
C LYS A 188 -25.89 -14.31 -48.49
N SER A 189 -25.70 -14.56 -49.79
CA SER A 189 -24.39 -14.86 -50.38
C SER A 189 -24.20 -14.03 -51.66
N MET A 190 -22.99 -13.56 -51.89
CA MET A 190 -22.58 -12.82 -53.09
C MET A 190 -21.20 -13.29 -53.54
N THR A 191 -21.01 -13.46 -54.83
CA THR A 191 -19.74 -13.87 -55.46
C THR A 191 -19.04 -12.65 -56.03
N ASN A 192 -17.69 -12.73 -56.11
CA ASN A 192 -16.84 -11.71 -56.73
C ASN A 192 -17.11 -10.29 -56.19
N THR A 193 -17.08 -10.17 -54.83
CA THR A 193 -17.31 -8.89 -54.15
C THR A 193 -16.43 -8.78 -52.90
N SER A 194 -16.03 -7.57 -52.59
CA SER A 194 -15.30 -7.25 -51.35
C SER A 194 -16.21 -6.70 -50.25
N SER A 195 -17.54 -6.66 -50.45
CA SER A 195 -18.49 -6.20 -49.45
C SER A 195 -19.85 -6.89 -49.61
N ILE A 196 -20.52 -7.12 -48.47
CA ILE A 196 -21.86 -7.71 -48.43
C ILE A 196 -22.68 -7.08 -47.33
N SER A 197 -24.01 -6.90 -47.56
CA SER A 197 -24.94 -6.36 -46.57
C SER A 197 -26.20 -7.21 -46.51
N ALA A 198 -26.72 -7.41 -45.29
CA ALA A 198 -27.99 -8.08 -45.03
C ALA A 198 -28.66 -7.43 -43.79
N PHE A 199 -29.94 -7.77 -43.61
CA PHE A 199 -30.63 -7.43 -42.34
C PHE A 199 -31.43 -8.65 -41.86
N LYS A 200 -31.73 -8.66 -40.57
CA LYS A 200 -32.57 -9.68 -39.92
C LYS A 200 -33.45 -9.05 -38.88
N ILE A 201 -34.75 -9.35 -38.87
CA ILE A 201 -35.63 -9.05 -37.74
C ILE A 201 -35.38 -10.13 -36.68
N VAL A 202 -35.09 -9.66 -35.46
CA VAL A 202 -34.88 -10.53 -34.30
C VAL A 202 -36.22 -11.08 -33.84
N ASN A 203 -36.40 -12.35 -33.91
CA ASN A 203 -37.70 -13.01 -33.68
C ASN A 203 -37.69 -14.09 -32.59
N ARG A 204 -36.58 -14.18 -31.80
CA ARG A 204 -36.52 -15.10 -30.67
C ARG A 204 -35.67 -14.51 -29.54
N LEU A 205 -35.95 -14.91 -28.31
CA LEU A 205 -35.13 -14.68 -27.16
C LEU A 205 -33.88 -15.58 -27.14
N GLY A 206 -32.91 -15.23 -26.32
CA GLY A 206 -31.67 -15.99 -26.14
C GLY A 206 -30.54 -15.49 -27.03
N THR A 207 -29.41 -16.20 -26.99
CA THR A 207 -28.21 -15.83 -27.74
C THR A 207 -28.43 -15.94 -29.23
N GLN A 208 -28.15 -14.85 -29.90
CA GLN A 208 -28.15 -14.76 -31.39
C GLN A 208 -26.70 -14.72 -31.87
N LYS A 209 -26.43 -15.33 -33.02
CA LYS A 209 -25.11 -15.42 -33.61
C LYS A 209 -25.14 -14.92 -35.07
N VAL A 210 -24.20 -14.04 -35.40
CA VAL A 210 -23.88 -13.64 -36.77
C VAL A 210 -22.55 -14.29 -37.14
N LEU A 211 -22.47 -14.91 -38.31
CA LEU A 211 -21.25 -15.44 -38.90
C LEU A 211 -21.12 -14.90 -40.34
N VAL A 212 -19.96 -14.37 -40.65
CA VAL A 212 -19.58 -14.00 -42.00
C VAL A 212 -18.46 -14.94 -42.47
N VAL A 213 -18.62 -15.50 -43.63
CA VAL A 213 -17.65 -16.39 -44.30
C VAL A 213 -17.26 -15.74 -45.60
N GLY A 214 -15.98 -15.62 -45.85
CA GLY A 214 -15.42 -15.22 -47.14
C GLY A 214 -14.54 -16.34 -47.72
N ASP A 215 -14.68 -16.62 -49.01
CA ASP A 215 -13.90 -17.62 -49.72
C ASP A 215 -13.39 -17.00 -51.03
N ASN A 216 -12.09 -16.86 -51.17
CA ASN A 216 -11.47 -16.34 -52.41
C ASN A 216 -11.02 -17.45 -53.38
N GLY A 217 -11.44 -18.69 -53.13
CA GLY A 217 -11.05 -19.87 -53.92
C GLY A 217 -9.77 -20.56 -53.45
N SER A 218 -8.97 -19.92 -52.58
CA SER A 218 -7.74 -20.48 -52.03
C SER A 218 -7.77 -20.50 -50.50
N ILE A 219 -8.39 -19.50 -49.86
CA ILE A 219 -8.47 -19.31 -48.40
C ILE A 219 -9.92 -19.01 -48.03
N THR A 220 -10.42 -19.71 -47.03
CA THR A 220 -11.68 -19.39 -46.35
C THR A 220 -11.40 -18.66 -45.04
N ALA A 221 -11.90 -17.43 -44.90
CA ALA A 221 -11.82 -16.62 -43.70
C ALA A 221 -13.20 -16.45 -43.09
N LYS A 222 -13.24 -16.26 -41.74
CA LYS A 222 -14.48 -16.12 -40.99
C LYS A 222 -14.36 -15.00 -39.98
N ASP A 223 -15.47 -14.28 -39.77
CA ASP A 223 -15.65 -13.35 -38.63
C ASP A 223 -17.04 -13.56 -38.03
N SER A 224 -17.19 -13.39 -36.73
CA SER A 224 -18.44 -13.66 -36.04
C SER A 224 -18.64 -12.79 -34.79
N LEU A 225 -19.91 -12.58 -34.45
CA LEU A 225 -20.32 -11.96 -33.22
C LEU A 225 -21.51 -12.72 -32.63
N SER A 226 -21.71 -12.55 -31.33
CA SER A 226 -22.89 -13.04 -30.63
C SER A 226 -23.43 -11.96 -29.68
N PHE A 227 -24.76 -11.93 -29.47
CA PHE A 227 -25.41 -11.03 -28.54
C PHE A 227 -26.64 -11.72 -27.92
N LEU A 228 -27.04 -11.27 -26.72
CA LEU A 228 -28.19 -11.81 -26.00
C LEU A 228 -29.42 -10.93 -26.27
N VAL A 229 -30.54 -11.57 -26.60
CA VAL A 229 -31.86 -10.95 -26.61
C VAL A 229 -32.60 -11.42 -25.36
N ALA A 230 -32.56 -10.58 -24.32
CA ALA A 230 -33.19 -10.88 -23.02
C ALA A 230 -34.71 -10.66 -23.07
N GLY A 231 -35.43 -11.41 -22.25
CA GLY A 231 -36.84 -11.18 -21.94
C GLY A 231 -37.03 -10.31 -20.71
N ALA A 232 -38.29 -10.31 -20.18
CA ALA A 232 -38.57 -9.67 -18.91
C ALA A 232 -37.73 -10.30 -17.76
N ILE A 233 -37.19 -9.44 -16.87
CA ILE A 233 -36.40 -9.90 -15.75
C ILE A 233 -37.27 -10.64 -14.73
N SER A 234 -36.78 -11.78 -14.25
CA SER A 234 -37.44 -12.55 -13.19
C SER A 234 -37.29 -11.83 -11.84
N ILE A 235 -38.40 -11.57 -11.18
CA ILE A 235 -38.44 -10.97 -9.84
C ILE A 235 -38.54 -12.08 -8.80
N LYS A 236 -37.53 -12.25 -7.96
CA LYS A 236 -37.44 -13.25 -6.90
C LYS A 236 -36.67 -12.74 -5.69
N ASP A 237 -37.15 -13.04 -4.50
CA ASP A 237 -36.45 -12.74 -3.26
C ASP A 237 -35.14 -13.51 -3.15
N LEU A 238 -34.21 -12.99 -2.37
CA LEU A 238 -32.95 -13.69 -2.09
C LEU A 238 -33.25 -15.04 -1.40
N PRO A 239 -32.48 -16.08 -1.72
CA PRO A 239 -32.53 -17.32 -0.96
C PRO A 239 -32.14 -17.08 0.51
N THR A 240 -32.77 -17.85 1.43
CA THR A 240 -32.47 -17.73 2.87
C THR A 240 -30.97 -17.94 3.15
N GLY A 241 -30.38 -17.06 3.95
CA GLY A 241 -28.97 -17.12 4.36
C GLY A 241 -27.97 -16.59 3.34
N VAL A 242 -28.43 -16.08 2.19
CA VAL A 242 -27.59 -15.46 1.16
C VAL A 242 -27.43 -13.96 1.45
N THR A 243 -26.21 -13.45 1.31
CA THR A 243 -25.83 -12.06 1.54
C THR A 243 -25.20 -11.43 0.29
N ASP A 244 -25.02 -10.11 0.28
CA ASP A 244 -24.35 -9.41 -0.81
C ASP A 244 -22.95 -10.01 -1.07
N GLY A 245 -22.55 -10.14 -2.34
CA GLY A 245 -21.28 -10.71 -2.79
C GLY A 245 -21.37 -12.20 -3.14
N ILE A 246 -20.26 -12.91 -2.96
CA ILE A 246 -20.06 -14.30 -3.36
C ILE A 246 -20.46 -15.25 -2.22
N ASN A 247 -21.45 -16.09 -2.45
CA ASN A 247 -21.94 -17.08 -1.46
C ASN A 247 -21.63 -18.49 -1.95
N TYR A 248 -20.62 -19.13 -1.37
CA TYR A 248 -20.21 -20.51 -1.69
C TYR A 248 -21.14 -21.52 -1.03
N HIS A 249 -21.52 -22.58 -1.75
CA HIS A 249 -22.41 -23.63 -1.24
C HIS A 249 -21.64 -24.90 -0.85
N VAL A 250 -22.23 -25.66 0.05
CA VAL A 250 -21.73 -26.99 0.42
C VAL A 250 -21.66 -27.88 -0.83
N GLY A 251 -20.58 -28.66 -0.95
CA GLY A 251 -20.31 -29.51 -2.10
C GLY A 251 -19.44 -28.87 -3.19
N ASP A 252 -19.05 -27.61 -3.02
CA ASP A 252 -18.01 -26.90 -3.81
C ASP A 252 -18.22 -26.89 -5.35
N THR A 253 -19.47 -27.08 -5.80
CA THR A 253 -19.82 -27.09 -7.23
C THR A 253 -20.73 -25.94 -7.65
N SER A 254 -21.07 -25.05 -6.72
CA SER A 254 -21.96 -23.92 -6.99
C SER A 254 -21.70 -22.72 -6.09
N VAL A 255 -22.07 -21.55 -6.60
CA VAL A 255 -22.06 -20.29 -5.84
C VAL A 255 -23.33 -19.51 -6.13
N THR A 256 -23.80 -18.70 -5.18
CA THR A 256 -24.78 -17.64 -5.44
C THR A 256 -24.06 -16.29 -5.44
N LEU A 257 -24.14 -15.56 -6.54
CA LEU A 257 -23.64 -14.20 -6.69
C LEU A 257 -24.78 -13.23 -6.41
N VAL A 258 -24.52 -12.22 -5.59
CA VAL A 258 -25.48 -11.15 -5.27
C VAL A 258 -24.82 -9.80 -5.46
N LEU A 259 -25.34 -9.01 -6.38
CA LEU A 259 -24.90 -7.64 -6.61
C LEU A 259 -25.94 -6.67 -6.03
N TYR A 260 -25.54 -5.83 -5.08
CA TYR A 260 -26.31 -4.67 -4.68
C TYR A 260 -26.12 -3.56 -5.73
N ALA A 261 -27.16 -3.26 -6.48
CA ALA A 261 -27.12 -2.30 -7.58
C ALA A 261 -28.50 -1.63 -7.77
N PRO A 262 -28.96 -0.82 -6.79
CA PRO A 262 -30.28 -0.18 -6.86
C PRO A 262 -30.41 0.72 -8.09
N LYS A 263 -31.63 0.82 -8.64
CA LYS A 263 -31.96 1.64 -9.84
C LYS A 263 -31.32 1.14 -11.15
N LYS A 264 -30.68 -0.01 -11.16
CA LYS A 264 -30.30 -0.73 -12.38
C LYS A 264 -31.48 -1.53 -12.89
N THR A 265 -31.53 -1.75 -14.21
CA THR A 265 -32.68 -2.40 -14.85
C THR A 265 -32.40 -3.85 -15.19
N SER A 266 -31.18 -4.23 -15.44
CA SER A 266 -30.76 -5.59 -15.74
C SER A 266 -29.34 -5.86 -15.33
N VAL A 267 -29.03 -7.09 -14.93
CA VAL A 267 -27.67 -7.58 -14.73
C VAL A 267 -27.56 -8.98 -15.29
N THR A 268 -26.55 -9.21 -16.12
CA THR A 268 -26.19 -10.52 -16.64
C THR A 268 -24.79 -10.88 -16.17
N VAL A 269 -24.56 -12.11 -15.72
CA VAL A 269 -23.25 -12.55 -15.34
C VAL A 269 -22.51 -13.14 -16.55
N ILE A 270 -21.27 -12.73 -16.78
CA ILE A 270 -20.40 -13.24 -17.84
C ILE A 270 -19.08 -13.71 -17.23
N GLY A 271 -18.52 -14.81 -17.72
CA GLY A 271 -17.29 -15.33 -17.16
C GLY A 271 -16.82 -16.63 -17.81
N ASP A 272 -15.81 -17.23 -17.22
CA ASP A 272 -15.24 -18.50 -17.73
C ASP A 272 -16.25 -19.65 -17.75
N PHE A 273 -17.20 -19.66 -16.83
CA PHE A 273 -18.21 -20.71 -16.71
C PHE A 273 -19.25 -20.70 -17.85
N ASN A 274 -19.43 -19.61 -18.57
CA ASN A 274 -20.26 -19.51 -19.77
C ASN A 274 -19.47 -19.07 -21.01
N ASN A 275 -18.11 -19.23 -20.94
CA ASN A 275 -17.18 -18.83 -21.99
C ASN A 275 -17.40 -17.39 -22.47
N TRP A 276 -17.80 -16.47 -21.55
CA TRP A 276 -18.05 -15.04 -21.80
C TRP A 276 -19.18 -14.76 -22.82
N THR A 277 -19.98 -15.78 -23.13
CA THR A 277 -21.09 -15.71 -24.06
C THR A 277 -22.38 -16.02 -23.28
N PRO A 278 -23.07 -14.98 -22.78
CA PRO A 278 -24.23 -15.19 -21.92
C PRO A 278 -25.42 -15.78 -22.68
N THR A 279 -26.23 -16.53 -21.92
CA THR A 279 -27.51 -17.08 -22.32
C THR A 279 -28.62 -16.51 -21.43
N LEU A 280 -29.87 -16.88 -21.66
CA LEU A 280 -31.00 -16.45 -20.80
C LEU A 280 -30.85 -16.94 -19.34
N SER A 281 -30.17 -18.07 -19.14
CA SER A 281 -29.92 -18.59 -17.79
C SER A 281 -28.87 -17.79 -17.01
N ASP A 282 -28.13 -16.90 -17.66
CA ASP A 282 -27.12 -16.06 -17.03
C ASP A 282 -27.67 -14.67 -16.63
N VAL A 283 -28.91 -14.35 -17.00
CA VAL A 283 -29.61 -13.14 -16.57
C VAL A 283 -30.01 -13.29 -15.09
N MET A 284 -29.58 -12.35 -14.26
CA MET A 284 -29.82 -12.41 -12.83
C MET A 284 -31.28 -12.08 -12.45
N ASN A 285 -31.78 -12.73 -11.42
CA ASN A 285 -33.07 -12.36 -10.82
C ASN A 285 -32.91 -11.03 -10.08
N MET A 286 -33.93 -10.17 -10.14
CA MET A 286 -34.02 -8.94 -9.37
C MET A 286 -34.87 -9.15 -8.12
N THR A 287 -34.47 -8.57 -6.98
CA THR A 287 -35.31 -8.59 -5.76
C THR A 287 -36.51 -7.66 -5.89
N LYS A 288 -37.57 -7.90 -5.10
CA LYS A 288 -38.83 -7.11 -5.13
C LYS A 288 -38.62 -5.62 -4.85
N ASP A 289 -37.62 -5.27 -4.03
CA ASP A 289 -37.24 -3.90 -3.73
C ASP A 289 -36.38 -3.24 -4.85
N SER A 290 -36.08 -4.00 -5.90
CA SER A 290 -35.24 -3.60 -7.05
C SER A 290 -33.85 -3.12 -6.64
N ALA A 291 -33.35 -3.57 -5.49
CA ALA A 291 -32.06 -3.13 -4.97
C ALA A 291 -30.94 -4.14 -5.25
N ARG A 292 -31.28 -5.42 -5.45
CA ARG A 292 -30.31 -6.49 -5.64
C ARG A 292 -30.61 -7.33 -6.86
N PHE A 293 -29.54 -7.83 -7.45
CA PHE A 293 -29.58 -8.85 -8.51
C PHE A 293 -28.84 -10.09 -8.01
N TRP A 294 -29.38 -11.28 -8.28
CA TRP A 294 -28.77 -12.51 -7.82
C TRP A 294 -28.95 -13.67 -8.79
N ILE A 295 -27.98 -14.57 -8.79
CA ILE A 295 -27.99 -15.78 -9.61
C ILE A 295 -27.22 -16.90 -8.90
N LYS A 296 -27.67 -18.14 -9.08
CA LYS A 296 -26.92 -19.33 -8.69
C LYS A 296 -26.20 -19.92 -9.90
N ILE A 297 -24.88 -19.98 -9.84
CA ILE A 297 -24.04 -20.65 -10.83
C ILE A 297 -23.77 -22.07 -10.34
N ASN A 298 -24.05 -23.06 -11.19
CA ASN A 298 -23.84 -24.48 -10.92
C ASN A 298 -22.79 -25.06 -11.86
N GLY A 299 -22.31 -26.29 -11.55
CA GLY A 299 -21.38 -27.03 -12.40
C GLY A 299 -19.93 -26.53 -12.33
N LEU A 300 -19.58 -25.78 -11.27
CA LEU A 300 -18.21 -25.36 -11.03
C LEU A 300 -17.36 -26.56 -10.57
N LYS A 301 -16.07 -26.54 -10.95
CA LYS A 301 -15.08 -27.51 -10.48
C LYS A 301 -14.41 -27.00 -9.22
N ALA A 302 -14.41 -27.81 -8.17
CA ALA A 302 -13.75 -27.52 -6.92
C ALA A 302 -12.26 -27.18 -7.11
N GLY A 303 -11.78 -26.10 -6.50
CA GLY A 303 -10.41 -25.62 -6.59
C GLY A 303 -10.04 -24.86 -7.87
N GLN A 304 -10.95 -24.77 -8.85
CA GLN A 304 -10.72 -24.01 -10.07
C GLN A 304 -11.10 -22.54 -9.87
N GLU A 305 -10.24 -21.63 -10.33
CA GLU A 305 -10.53 -20.20 -10.44
C GLU A 305 -11.32 -19.88 -11.71
N TYR A 306 -12.39 -19.10 -11.54
CA TYR A 306 -13.21 -18.59 -12.64
C TYR A 306 -13.18 -17.07 -12.63
N ALA A 307 -12.76 -16.48 -13.75
CA ALA A 307 -12.85 -15.03 -13.96
C ALA A 307 -14.29 -14.68 -14.39
N TYR A 308 -14.82 -13.56 -13.87
CA TYR A 308 -16.17 -13.11 -14.20
C TYR A 308 -16.36 -11.61 -14.04
N GLN A 309 -17.43 -11.10 -14.64
CA GLN A 309 -17.92 -9.73 -14.52
C GLN A 309 -19.45 -9.71 -14.52
N TYR A 310 -19.98 -8.59 -14.09
CA TYR A 310 -21.39 -8.23 -14.32
C TYR A 310 -21.49 -7.33 -15.56
N LEU A 311 -22.40 -7.67 -16.45
CA LEU A 311 -22.86 -6.82 -17.55
C LEU A 311 -24.17 -6.16 -17.09
N ILE A 312 -24.07 -4.88 -16.75
CA ILE A 312 -25.16 -4.09 -16.18
C ILE A 312 -25.85 -3.30 -17.28
N ASP A 313 -27.20 -3.31 -17.31
CA ASP A 313 -28.05 -2.59 -18.27
C ASP A 313 -27.61 -2.85 -19.72
N ASP A 314 -27.12 -4.08 -19.99
CA ASP A 314 -26.58 -4.54 -21.27
C ASP A 314 -25.50 -3.64 -21.87
N ASN A 315 -24.75 -2.92 -21.04
CA ASN A 315 -23.74 -1.96 -21.50
C ASN A 315 -22.48 -1.97 -20.68
N LEU A 316 -22.57 -1.83 -19.38
CA LEU A 316 -21.45 -1.62 -18.49
C LEU A 316 -20.91 -2.95 -17.97
N ARG A 317 -19.64 -3.25 -18.25
CA ARG A 317 -18.92 -4.38 -17.64
C ARG A 317 -18.18 -3.92 -16.40
N VAL A 318 -18.45 -4.55 -15.27
CA VAL A 318 -17.75 -4.27 -14.02
C VAL A 318 -17.39 -5.57 -13.31
N ALA A 319 -16.25 -5.57 -12.60
CA ALA A 319 -15.93 -6.64 -11.66
C ALA A 319 -16.88 -6.59 -10.45
N ASP A 320 -16.96 -7.67 -9.71
CA ASP A 320 -17.62 -7.66 -8.41
C ASP A 320 -16.79 -6.87 -7.39
N TYR A 321 -17.37 -5.83 -6.80
CA TYR A 321 -16.68 -5.00 -5.80
C TYR A 321 -16.41 -5.75 -4.48
N THR A 322 -16.99 -6.92 -4.28
CA THR A 322 -16.76 -7.76 -3.09
C THR A 322 -15.76 -8.88 -3.33
N THR A 323 -15.19 -8.96 -4.54
CA THR A 323 -14.22 -10.02 -4.88
C THR A 323 -12.95 -9.91 -4.05
N GLU A 324 -12.39 -11.06 -3.68
CA GLU A 324 -11.13 -11.16 -2.91
C GLU A 324 -9.88 -11.28 -3.82
N LYS A 325 -10.07 -11.30 -5.12
CA LYS A 325 -9.02 -11.34 -6.13
C LYS A 325 -9.53 -10.79 -7.45
N ILE A 326 -8.72 -9.98 -8.11
CA ILE A 326 -9.01 -9.47 -9.45
C ILE A 326 -7.95 -9.93 -10.46
N LEU A 327 -8.26 -9.76 -11.75
CA LEU A 327 -7.24 -9.72 -12.80
C LEU A 327 -7.36 -8.38 -13.53
N ASP A 328 -6.21 -7.74 -13.70
CA ASP A 328 -6.09 -6.45 -14.38
C ASP A 328 -5.36 -6.64 -15.71
N PRO A 329 -6.00 -6.35 -16.87
CA PRO A 329 -5.39 -6.54 -18.17
C PRO A 329 -4.15 -5.67 -18.43
N ASN A 330 -4.01 -4.58 -17.67
CA ASN A 330 -2.96 -3.59 -17.88
C ASN A 330 -1.74 -3.80 -16.96
N ASN A 331 -1.97 -4.33 -15.75
CA ASN A 331 -0.94 -4.33 -14.71
C ASN A 331 -0.45 -5.74 -14.30
N ASP A 332 -1.27 -6.79 -14.44
CA ASP A 332 -0.91 -8.15 -13.99
C ASP A 332 0.35 -8.70 -14.68
N ALA A 333 0.60 -8.34 -15.95
CA ALA A 333 1.80 -8.76 -16.68
C ALA A 333 3.12 -8.26 -16.04
N GLY A 334 3.07 -7.19 -15.25
CA GLY A 334 4.19 -6.64 -14.50
C GLY A 334 4.47 -7.33 -13.16
N ILE A 335 3.62 -8.27 -12.72
CA ILE A 335 3.77 -8.96 -11.43
C ILE A 335 4.78 -10.11 -11.57
N PRO A 336 5.88 -10.13 -10.78
CA PRO A 336 6.86 -11.20 -10.85
C PRO A 336 6.26 -12.55 -10.45
N ALA A 337 6.51 -13.61 -11.24
CA ALA A 337 6.05 -14.96 -10.91
C ALA A 337 6.57 -15.49 -9.56
N ALA A 338 7.70 -14.98 -9.08
CA ALA A 338 8.23 -15.29 -7.75
C ALA A 338 7.39 -14.66 -6.62
N THR A 339 6.72 -13.53 -6.89
CA THR A 339 5.82 -12.85 -5.94
C THR A 339 4.42 -13.48 -5.97
N TYR A 340 3.89 -13.72 -7.17
CA TYR A 340 2.58 -14.36 -7.33
C TYR A 340 2.69 -15.59 -8.26
N PRO A 341 3.07 -16.74 -7.74
CA PRO A 341 3.14 -17.99 -8.52
C PRO A 341 1.77 -18.37 -9.08
N ASN A 342 1.76 -18.84 -10.33
CA ASN A 342 0.54 -19.34 -10.99
C ASN A 342 -0.62 -18.33 -11.02
N LEU A 343 -0.33 -17.04 -11.16
CA LEU A 343 -1.37 -16.05 -11.39
C LEU A 343 -2.18 -16.45 -12.63
N LYS A 344 -3.50 -16.55 -12.46
CA LYS A 344 -4.39 -16.87 -13.57
C LYS A 344 -4.24 -15.82 -14.68
N ALA A 345 -4.09 -16.27 -15.92
CA ALA A 345 -4.03 -15.36 -17.06
C ALA A 345 -5.36 -14.62 -17.25
N TYR A 346 -5.26 -13.34 -17.57
CA TYR A 346 -6.42 -12.53 -17.94
C TYR A 346 -7.12 -13.13 -19.17
N PRO A 347 -8.47 -13.15 -19.27
CA PRO A 347 -9.22 -13.71 -20.39
C PRO A 347 -9.17 -12.80 -21.64
N THR A 348 -8.00 -12.60 -22.17
CA THR A 348 -7.71 -11.72 -23.32
C THR A 348 -8.56 -12.11 -24.53
N GLY A 349 -9.18 -11.11 -25.19
CA GLY A 349 -10.04 -11.30 -26.36
C GLY A 349 -11.47 -11.76 -26.04
N LYS A 350 -11.81 -11.99 -24.75
CA LYS A 350 -13.16 -12.38 -24.34
C LYS A 350 -13.91 -11.27 -23.63
N THR A 351 -13.18 -10.40 -22.93
CA THR A 351 -13.74 -9.24 -22.22
C THR A 351 -12.71 -8.11 -22.13
N THR A 352 -13.12 -6.98 -21.56
CA THR A 352 -12.29 -5.80 -21.25
C THR A 352 -12.49 -5.35 -19.81
N GLY A 353 -11.56 -4.52 -19.30
CA GLY A 353 -11.61 -4.03 -17.93
C GLY A 353 -11.22 -5.09 -16.89
N ILE A 354 -11.24 -4.70 -15.64
CA ILE A 354 -10.90 -5.58 -14.51
C ILE A 354 -11.96 -6.66 -14.35
N VAL A 355 -11.54 -7.89 -14.05
CA VAL A 355 -12.44 -9.02 -13.78
C VAL A 355 -12.26 -9.52 -12.35
N GLY A 356 -13.35 -9.92 -11.69
CA GLY A 356 -13.31 -10.61 -10.40
C GLY A 356 -13.00 -12.10 -10.56
N ILE A 357 -12.49 -12.71 -9.49
CA ILE A 357 -12.24 -14.16 -9.43
C ILE A 357 -13.13 -14.78 -8.35
N LEU A 358 -13.75 -15.91 -8.69
CA LEU A 358 -14.37 -16.80 -7.70
C LEU A 358 -13.69 -18.18 -7.76
N GLN A 359 -13.64 -18.87 -6.62
CA GLN A 359 -13.04 -20.19 -6.49
C GLN A 359 -13.75 -20.98 -5.38
N THR A 360 -14.48 -22.04 -5.75
CA THR A 360 -15.01 -23.01 -4.79
C THR A 360 -13.90 -23.89 -4.24
N ALA A 361 -14.04 -24.44 -3.04
CA ALA A 361 -13.00 -25.23 -2.37
C ALA A 361 -11.63 -24.54 -2.31
N LYS A 362 -11.62 -23.21 -2.16
CA LYS A 362 -10.39 -22.44 -1.95
C LYS A 362 -9.65 -22.98 -0.71
N PRO A 363 -8.36 -23.29 -0.79
CA PRO A 363 -7.60 -23.73 0.37
C PRO A 363 -7.68 -22.73 1.51
N LYS A 364 -8.09 -23.19 2.70
CA LYS A 364 -8.17 -22.35 3.89
C LYS A 364 -6.82 -22.32 4.59
N TYR A 365 -6.36 -21.10 4.94
CA TYR A 365 -5.16 -20.94 5.76
C TYR A 365 -5.41 -21.54 7.15
N GLN A 366 -4.42 -22.28 7.66
CA GLN A 366 -4.48 -22.89 8.99
C GLN A 366 -3.72 -21.99 9.96
N TRP A 367 -4.44 -21.14 10.67
CA TRP A 367 -3.88 -20.21 11.65
C TRP A 367 -3.23 -20.94 12.83
N LYS A 368 -2.12 -20.38 13.31
CA LYS A 368 -1.35 -20.89 14.46
C LYS A 368 -1.31 -19.87 15.61
N ASP A 369 -2.06 -18.81 15.49
CA ASP A 369 -2.06 -17.61 16.35
C ASP A 369 -3.00 -17.71 17.56
N ALA A 370 -3.59 -18.86 17.85
CA ALA A 370 -4.56 -19.04 18.96
C ALA A 370 -4.02 -18.60 20.35
N GLY A 371 -2.71 -18.55 20.55
CA GLY A 371 -2.06 -18.06 21.76
C GLY A 371 -1.63 -16.59 21.71
N PHE A 372 -1.88 -15.91 20.61
CA PHE A 372 -1.48 -14.51 20.47
C PHE A 372 -2.39 -13.60 21.32
N VAL A 373 -1.75 -12.70 22.07
CA VAL A 373 -2.44 -11.66 22.83
C VAL A 373 -1.99 -10.32 22.29
N ARG A 374 -2.94 -9.51 21.82
CA ARG A 374 -2.68 -8.16 21.34
C ARG A 374 -1.98 -7.32 22.40
N PRO A 375 -0.90 -6.61 22.09
CA PRO A 375 -0.30 -5.61 22.98
C PRO A 375 -1.31 -4.58 23.46
N ASN A 376 -1.10 -4.08 24.68
CA ASN A 376 -1.96 -3.03 25.23
C ASN A 376 -1.89 -1.79 24.33
N LYS A 377 -3.05 -1.29 23.89
CA LYS A 377 -3.12 -0.15 22.95
C LYS A 377 -2.44 1.12 23.48
N LYS A 378 -2.38 1.32 24.79
CA LYS A 378 -1.69 2.46 25.40
C LYS A 378 -0.16 2.33 25.41
N ASN A 379 0.37 1.14 25.11
CA ASN A 379 1.82 0.87 25.05
C ASN A 379 2.27 0.34 23.68
N LEU A 380 1.52 0.61 22.63
CA LEU A 380 1.96 0.27 21.27
C LEU A 380 3.25 1.00 20.91
N VAL A 381 4.14 0.27 20.28
CA VAL A 381 5.30 0.81 19.57
C VAL A 381 5.17 0.30 18.14
N ILE A 382 4.66 1.16 17.30
CA ILE A 382 4.26 0.84 15.94
C ILE A 382 5.42 1.17 14.99
N TYR A 383 5.73 0.27 14.08
CA TYR A 383 6.64 0.50 12.96
C TYR A 383 5.84 0.60 11.67
N GLU A 384 5.71 1.80 11.16
CA GLU A 384 5.05 2.11 9.90
C GLU A 384 6.00 1.82 8.73
N LEU A 385 5.52 1.12 7.72
CA LEU A 385 6.33 0.82 6.54
C LEU A 385 5.53 0.72 5.24
N LEU A 386 6.18 1.10 4.15
CA LEU A 386 5.75 0.82 2.78
C LEU A 386 6.54 -0.36 2.24
N LEU A 387 5.85 -1.44 1.89
CA LEU A 387 6.47 -2.68 1.43
C LEU A 387 7.40 -2.45 0.23
N ARG A 388 6.98 -1.60 -0.71
CA ARG A 388 7.71 -1.19 -1.91
C ARG A 388 9.09 -0.61 -1.59
N ASP A 389 9.20 0.23 -0.56
CA ASP A 389 10.40 1.00 -0.22
C ASP A 389 11.14 0.41 1.00
N PHE A 390 10.75 -0.78 1.46
CA PHE A 390 11.35 -1.42 2.63
C PHE A 390 12.11 -2.71 2.31
N VAL A 391 11.56 -3.59 1.46
CA VAL A 391 12.20 -4.85 1.08
C VAL A 391 12.42 -4.94 -0.43
N GLN A 392 13.61 -5.42 -0.83
CA GLN A 392 14.06 -5.42 -2.23
C GLN A 392 13.11 -6.17 -3.18
N LYS A 393 12.45 -7.24 -2.72
CA LYS A 393 11.51 -8.02 -3.54
C LYS A 393 10.08 -7.50 -3.44
N GLN A 394 9.84 -6.46 -2.68
CA GLN A 394 8.55 -5.78 -2.54
C GLN A 394 7.37 -6.72 -2.22
N ASN A 395 7.60 -7.79 -1.43
CA ASN A 395 6.57 -8.77 -1.16
C ASN A 395 6.56 -9.27 0.30
N PHE A 396 5.42 -9.78 0.75
CA PHE A 396 5.22 -10.27 2.11
C PHE A 396 6.14 -11.42 2.51
N GLN A 397 6.50 -12.29 1.56
CA GLN A 397 7.43 -13.39 1.83
C GLN A 397 8.79 -12.86 2.30
N THR A 398 9.30 -11.83 1.66
CA THR A 398 10.58 -11.19 2.05
C THR A 398 10.43 -10.34 3.31
N LEU A 399 9.29 -9.66 3.50
CA LEU A 399 9.03 -8.90 4.70
C LEU A 399 9.04 -9.78 5.96
N LYS A 400 8.55 -11.01 5.86
CA LYS A 400 8.57 -11.99 6.95
C LYS A 400 9.97 -12.20 7.52
N ASP A 401 11.02 -12.15 6.70
CA ASP A 401 12.40 -12.31 7.13
C ASP A 401 12.86 -11.16 8.05
N SER A 402 12.23 -10.00 7.96
CA SER A 402 12.53 -8.82 8.79
C SER A 402 11.92 -8.85 10.20
N LEU A 403 11.05 -9.80 10.51
CA LEU A 403 10.35 -9.86 11.80
C LEU A 403 11.30 -9.93 13.03
N ASN A 404 12.46 -10.57 12.90
CA ASN A 404 13.46 -10.59 13.95
C ASN A 404 14.11 -9.23 14.19
N TYR A 405 14.25 -8.41 13.15
CA TYR A 405 14.73 -7.03 13.27
C TYR A 405 13.78 -6.20 14.13
N PHE A 406 12.49 -6.22 13.83
CA PHE A 406 11.46 -5.51 14.58
C PHE A 406 11.41 -5.95 16.06
N LYS A 407 11.47 -7.27 16.29
CA LYS A 407 11.48 -7.80 17.66
C LYS A 407 12.70 -7.36 18.46
N LYS A 408 13.89 -7.34 17.84
CA LYS A 408 15.13 -6.86 18.47
C LYS A 408 15.09 -5.37 18.77
N LEU A 409 14.48 -4.58 17.88
CA LEU A 409 14.29 -3.14 18.09
C LEU A 409 13.33 -2.83 19.26
N GLY A 410 12.41 -3.74 19.56
CA GLY A 410 11.40 -3.55 20.62
C GLY A 410 10.03 -3.14 20.08
N ILE A 411 9.81 -3.31 18.78
CA ILE A 411 8.52 -3.10 18.12
C ILE A 411 7.52 -4.17 18.57
N ASN A 412 6.28 -3.78 18.82
CA ASN A 412 5.19 -4.68 19.17
C ASN A 412 3.95 -4.55 18.27
N ALA A 413 4.01 -3.66 17.27
CA ALA A 413 3.03 -3.60 16.18
C ALA A 413 3.71 -3.12 14.88
N ILE A 414 3.27 -3.63 13.75
CA ILE A 414 3.67 -3.16 12.40
C ILE A 414 2.43 -2.56 11.76
N GLU A 415 2.54 -1.33 11.25
CA GLU A 415 1.54 -0.69 10.42
C GLU A 415 1.99 -0.76 8.97
N LEU A 416 1.18 -1.42 8.16
CA LEU A 416 1.43 -1.56 6.73
C LEU A 416 0.66 -0.48 5.99
N MET A 417 1.35 0.34 5.21
CA MET A 417 0.71 1.25 4.26
C MET A 417 -0.26 0.48 3.36
N PRO A 418 -1.23 1.13 2.71
CA PRO A 418 -2.35 0.44 2.09
C PRO A 418 -1.92 -0.66 1.13
N PHE A 419 -2.48 -1.86 1.31
CA PHE A 419 -2.18 -3.04 0.51
C PHE A 419 -3.44 -3.76 -0.01
N SER A 420 -4.62 -3.15 0.08
CA SER A 420 -5.76 -3.54 -0.76
C SER A 420 -5.50 -3.13 -2.20
N GLU A 421 -6.09 -3.84 -3.17
CA GLU A 421 -5.90 -3.56 -4.60
C GLU A 421 -6.06 -2.08 -4.94
N PHE A 422 -5.05 -1.50 -5.55
CA PHE A 422 -4.95 -0.12 -5.97
C PHE A 422 -4.66 -0.03 -7.48
N GLU A 423 -4.78 1.16 -8.07
CA GLU A 423 -4.52 1.36 -9.49
C GLU A 423 -3.01 1.33 -9.78
N GLY A 424 -2.58 0.44 -10.68
CA GLY A 424 -1.17 0.25 -11.06
C GLY A 424 -0.41 -0.70 -10.14
N ASN A 425 0.91 -0.84 -10.36
CA ASN A 425 1.80 -1.67 -9.54
C ASN A 425 2.79 -0.85 -8.72
N ASP A 426 2.91 0.45 -8.99
CA ASP A 426 3.81 1.37 -8.29
C ASP A 426 2.99 2.48 -7.62
N SER A 427 2.67 2.28 -6.35
CA SER A 427 1.85 3.21 -5.58
C SER A 427 2.21 3.15 -4.09
N TRP A 428 1.82 4.20 -3.37
CA TRP A 428 1.71 4.18 -1.90
C TRP A 428 0.46 3.41 -1.42
N GLY A 429 -0.48 3.08 -2.34
CA GLY A 429 -1.71 2.36 -2.05
C GLY A 429 -2.94 3.24 -1.78
N TYR A 430 -2.79 4.58 -1.73
CA TYR A 430 -3.91 5.49 -1.46
C TYR A 430 -4.86 5.70 -2.65
N ASN A 431 -4.60 5.07 -3.79
CA ASN A 431 -5.49 5.00 -4.96
C ASN A 431 -6.27 3.68 -5.03
N SER A 432 -6.86 3.29 -3.91
CA SER A 432 -7.58 2.03 -3.72
C SER A 432 -8.81 1.89 -4.63
N SER A 433 -9.06 0.67 -5.10
CA SER A 433 -10.19 0.33 -5.98
C SER A 433 -11.00 -0.89 -5.53
N PHE A 434 -10.40 -1.90 -4.88
CA PHE A 434 -11.06 -3.09 -4.37
C PHE A 434 -10.69 -3.36 -2.92
N PHE A 435 -11.61 -3.13 -2.01
CA PHE A 435 -11.36 -3.15 -0.57
C PHE A 435 -11.31 -4.55 0.07
N PHE A 436 -11.73 -5.59 -0.63
CA PHE A 436 -11.72 -6.98 -0.15
C PHE A 436 -10.56 -7.80 -0.71
N ALA A 437 -9.89 -7.30 -1.73
CA ALA A 437 -8.79 -7.96 -2.40
C ALA A 437 -7.45 -7.35 -1.94
N PRO A 438 -6.49 -8.16 -1.47
CA PRO A 438 -5.12 -7.69 -1.29
C PRO A 438 -4.45 -7.49 -2.65
N ASP A 439 -3.56 -6.51 -2.73
CA ASP A 439 -2.83 -6.21 -3.96
C ASP A 439 -1.86 -7.35 -4.32
N LYS A 440 -2.01 -7.85 -5.54
CA LYS A 440 -1.24 -8.98 -6.07
C LYS A 440 0.25 -8.68 -6.23
N PHE A 441 0.62 -7.42 -6.39
CA PHE A 441 2.01 -7.01 -6.51
C PHE A 441 2.82 -7.27 -5.23
N TYR A 442 2.13 -7.33 -4.07
CA TYR A 442 2.75 -7.65 -2.79
C TYR A 442 2.69 -9.15 -2.43
N GLY A 443 2.00 -9.97 -3.20
CA GLY A 443 1.98 -11.41 -3.04
C GLY A 443 0.61 -12.05 -2.96
N THR A 444 0.59 -13.35 -2.68
CA THR A 444 -0.64 -14.13 -2.56
C THR A 444 -1.31 -13.90 -1.21
N GLU A 445 -2.61 -14.13 -1.13
CA GLU A 445 -3.37 -14.17 0.13
C GLU A 445 -2.69 -15.07 1.19
N MET A 446 -2.17 -16.23 0.77
CA MET A 446 -1.48 -17.16 1.68
C MET A 446 -0.20 -16.55 2.25
N ALA A 447 0.57 -15.81 1.45
CA ALA A 447 1.79 -15.14 1.90
C ALA A 447 1.50 -14.04 2.93
N ILE A 448 0.41 -13.28 2.74
CA ILE A 448 -0.05 -12.26 3.68
C ILE A 448 -0.44 -12.90 5.01
N LYS A 449 -1.27 -13.94 4.98
CA LYS A 449 -1.71 -14.67 6.18
C LYS A 449 -0.53 -15.32 6.92
N GLU A 450 0.43 -15.86 6.19
CA GLU A 450 1.66 -16.41 6.77
C GLU A 450 2.53 -15.34 7.42
N PHE A 451 2.61 -14.14 6.83
CA PHE A 451 3.30 -13.00 7.45
C PHE A 451 2.64 -12.61 8.76
N ILE A 452 1.29 -12.44 8.78
CA ILE A 452 0.54 -12.06 9.97
C ILE A 452 0.70 -13.10 11.08
N ASP A 453 0.51 -14.38 10.77
CA ASP A 453 0.69 -15.51 11.70
C ASP A 453 2.12 -15.56 12.30
N SER A 454 3.13 -15.29 11.44
CA SER A 454 4.53 -15.21 11.86
C SER A 454 4.83 -14.00 12.74
N ALA A 455 4.16 -12.86 12.52
CA ALA A 455 4.24 -11.67 13.38
C ALA A 455 3.61 -11.95 14.75
N HIS A 456 2.43 -12.56 14.78
CA HIS A 456 1.73 -12.98 15.98
C HIS A 456 2.57 -13.97 16.82
N ALA A 457 3.24 -14.93 16.19
CA ALA A 457 4.17 -15.85 16.85
C ALA A 457 5.34 -15.14 17.56
N LYS A 458 5.65 -13.90 17.17
CA LYS A 458 6.67 -13.04 17.80
C LYS A 458 6.08 -12.02 18.77
N GLY A 459 4.76 -12.02 18.99
CA GLY A 459 4.05 -11.04 19.81
C GLY A 459 4.02 -9.65 19.17
N ILE A 460 3.97 -9.58 17.85
CA ILE A 460 3.87 -8.35 17.07
C ILE A 460 2.51 -8.33 16.40
N ALA A 461 1.73 -7.29 16.68
CA ALA A 461 0.44 -7.04 16.04
C ALA A 461 0.62 -6.50 14.61
N VAL A 462 -0.38 -6.69 13.75
CA VAL A 462 -0.39 -6.16 12.38
C VAL A 462 -1.57 -5.23 12.20
N ILE A 463 -1.30 -4.01 11.80
CA ILE A 463 -2.27 -2.94 11.57
C ILE A 463 -2.28 -2.64 10.07
N MET A 464 -3.47 -2.51 9.51
CA MET A 464 -3.65 -2.15 8.10
C MET A 464 -4.01 -0.67 7.98
N ASP A 465 -3.29 0.05 7.15
CA ASP A 465 -3.72 1.39 6.71
C ASP A 465 -4.88 1.25 5.71
N MET A 466 -6.04 1.83 6.07
CA MET A 466 -7.29 1.66 5.36
C MET A 466 -7.78 2.97 4.75
N VAL A 467 -7.88 2.98 3.43
CA VAL A 467 -8.31 4.14 2.64
C VAL A 467 -9.78 4.00 2.29
N LEU A 468 -10.65 4.47 3.17
CA LEU A 468 -12.12 4.45 2.93
C LEU A 468 -12.75 5.86 3.02
N ASN A 469 -11.94 6.91 2.94
CA ASN A 469 -12.46 8.26 2.75
C ASN A 469 -12.82 8.53 1.28
N HIS A 470 -12.14 7.87 0.34
CA HIS A 470 -12.36 7.99 -1.11
C HIS A 470 -12.14 6.67 -1.84
N VAL A 471 -12.47 6.65 -3.14
CA VAL A 471 -12.18 5.53 -4.05
C VAL A 471 -11.81 6.05 -5.43
N PHE A 472 -10.95 5.33 -6.14
CA PHE A 472 -10.51 5.72 -7.48
C PHE A 472 -11.44 5.22 -8.60
N GLY A 473 -11.21 5.68 -9.82
CA GLY A 473 -12.14 5.54 -10.94
C GLY A 473 -12.28 4.11 -11.49
N SER A 474 -11.29 3.25 -11.30
CA SER A 474 -11.36 1.83 -11.70
C SER A 474 -12.29 1.00 -10.80
N ALA A 475 -12.69 1.54 -9.64
CA ALA A 475 -13.57 0.84 -8.71
C ALA A 475 -14.99 0.65 -9.29
N PRO A 476 -15.59 -0.55 -9.17
CA PRO A 476 -16.98 -0.77 -9.59
C PRO A 476 -17.99 0.17 -8.95
N LEU A 477 -17.74 0.60 -7.69
CA LEU A 477 -18.60 1.53 -6.95
C LEU A 477 -18.70 2.91 -7.63
N ALA A 478 -17.63 3.37 -8.29
CA ALA A 478 -17.63 4.58 -9.09
C ALA A 478 -18.24 4.31 -10.48
N GLN A 479 -17.79 3.25 -11.16
CA GLN A 479 -18.17 2.93 -12.53
C GLN A 479 -19.67 2.67 -12.71
N MET A 480 -20.31 1.98 -11.75
CA MET A 480 -21.73 1.64 -11.83
C MET A 480 -22.64 2.87 -11.88
N TYR A 481 -22.22 3.98 -11.28
CA TYR A 481 -23.03 5.21 -11.19
C TYR A 481 -22.14 6.42 -11.48
N TRP A 482 -21.72 6.53 -12.73
CA TRP A 482 -20.85 7.59 -13.21
C TRP A 482 -21.60 8.56 -14.10
N ASP A 483 -21.45 9.86 -13.87
CA ASP A 483 -21.90 10.92 -14.78
C ASP A 483 -20.72 11.37 -15.65
N SER A 484 -20.71 10.91 -16.89
CA SER A 484 -19.64 11.24 -17.84
C SER A 484 -19.59 12.73 -18.24
N LYS A 485 -20.69 13.46 -18.09
CA LYS A 485 -20.72 14.90 -18.38
C LYS A 485 -20.09 15.72 -17.27
N ALA A 486 -20.36 15.32 -16.02
CA ALA A 486 -19.80 15.95 -14.84
C ALA A 486 -18.38 15.42 -14.55
N SER A 487 -17.97 14.31 -15.15
CA SER A 487 -16.76 13.56 -14.79
C SER A 487 -16.68 13.25 -13.28
N ALA A 488 -17.80 12.81 -12.71
CA ALA A 488 -17.99 12.61 -11.29
C ALA A 488 -19.00 11.47 -11.01
N PRO A 489 -19.09 10.96 -9.78
CA PRO A 489 -20.16 10.06 -9.40
C PRO A 489 -21.54 10.71 -9.65
N ALA A 490 -22.45 9.94 -10.22
CA ALA A 490 -23.81 10.40 -10.50
C ALA A 490 -24.60 10.68 -9.20
N ALA A 491 -25.57 11.57 -9.24
CA ALA A 491 -26.40 11.92 -8.09
C ALA A 491 -27.18 10.75 -7.45
N ASN A 492 -27.32 9.66 -8.17
CA ASN A 492 -27.96 8.43 -7.68
C ASN A 492 -26.95 7.36 -7.23
N ASN A 493 -25.66 7.68 -7.15
CA ASN A 493 -24.66 6.77 -6.60
C ASN A 493 -25.00 6.48 -5.13
N PRO A 494 -25.15 5.20 -4.72
CA PRO A 494 -25.54 4.87 -3.36
C PRO A 494 -24.40 5.01 -2.34
N TRP A 495 -23.14 5.11 -2.77
CA TRP A 495 -21.96 5.14 -1.90
C TRP A 495 -21.22 6.48 -1.90
N LEU A 496 -21.20 7.17 -3.04
CA LEU A 496 -20.31 8.29 -3.29
C LEU A 496 -21.06 9.62 -3.38
N ASN A 497 -20.38 10.69 -2.95
CA ASN A 497 -20.83 12.05 -3.17
C ASN A 497 -20.54 12.49 -4.62
N THR A 498 -21.36 13.37 -5.18
CA THR A 498 -21.11 13.97 -6.50
C THR A 498 -19.92 14.94 -6.50
N ALA A 499 -19.58 15.46 -5.34
CA ALA A 499 -18.40 16.29 -5.09
C ALA A 499 -17.97 16.09 -3.64
N ALA A 500 -16.66 16.17 -3.38
CA ALA A 500 -16.12 16.03 -2.05
C ALA A 500 -16.68 17.07 -1.08
N LYS A 501 -16.91 16.66 0.17
CA LYS A 501 -17.44 17.50 1.24
C LYS A 501 -16.34 18.23 2.03
N HIS A 502 -15.09 17.92 1.76
CA HIS A 502 -13.93 18.40 2.53
C HIS A 502 -12.75 18.76 1.60
N PRO A 503 -11.78 19.57 2.07
CA PRO A 503 -10.52 19.81 1.38
C PRO A 503 -9.66 18.52 1.33
N PHE A 504 -8.59 18.56 0.53
CA PHE A 504 -7.61 17.47 0.38
C PHE A 504 -8.19 16.15 -0.15
N ASN A 505 -9.30 16.19 -0.86
CA ASN A 505 -9.81 15.02 -1.56
C ASN A 505 -8.93 14.68 -2.76
N VAL A 506 -8.60 13.38 -2.90
CA VAL A 506 -7.75 12.87 -4.00
C VAL A 506 -8.46 11.89 -4.93
N GLY A 507 -9.69 11.50 -4.63
CA GLY A 507 -10.50 10.56 -5.40
C GLY A 507 -11.98 10.90 -5.36
N ASN A 508 -12.85 9.89 -5.49
CA ASN A 508 -14.30 10.04 -5.35
C ASN A 508 -14.68 9.85 -3.88
N ASP A 509 -15.20 10.89 -3.27
CA ASP A 509 -15.51 10.99 -1.84
C ASP A 509 -16.68 10.09 -1.42
N PHE A 510 -16.53 9.34 -0.33
CA PHE A 510 -17.59 8.49 0.21
C PHE A 510 -18.62 9.28 1.02
N ASN A 511 -19.90 8.97 0.82
CA ASN A 511 -20.97 9.40 1.70
C ASN A 511 -21.10 8.44 2.90
N HIS A 512 -20.43 8.73 4.00
CA HIS A 512 -20.44 7.89 5.20
C HIS A 512 -21.76 7.91 5.99
N GLU A 513 -22.71 8.76 5.64
CA GLU A 513 -24.07 8.73 6.18
C GLU A 513 -24.98 7.80 5.39
N SER A 514 -24.62 7.43 4.16
CA SER A 514 -25.37 6.48 3.33
C SER A 514 -25.43 5.09 3.98
N PRO A 515 -26.63 4.46 4.02
CA PRO A 515 -26.75 3.06 4.46
C PRO A 515 -25.89 2.09 3.66
N ALA A 516 -25.72 2.31 2.36
CA ALA A 516 -24.90 1.46 1.50
C ALA A 516 -23.41 1.55 1.85
N THR A 517 -22.91 2.76 2.14
CA THR A 517 -21.52 2.95 2.60
C THR A 517 -21.32 2.35 3.98
N LYS A 518 -22.23 2.56 4.92
CA LYS A 518 -22.16 1.94 6.26
C LYS A 518 -22.09 0.42 6.19
N GLN A 519 -22.87 -0.19 5.30
CA GLN A 519 -22.84 -1.65 5.09
C GLN A 519 -21.51 -2.08 4.46
N LEU A 520 -21.01 -1.36 3.46
CA LEU A 520 -19.70 -1.62 2.83
C LEU A 520 -18.58 -1.59 3.88
N VAL A 521 -18.49 -0.51 4.66
CA VAL A 521 -17.48 -0.36 5.73
C VAL A 521 -17.57 -1.50 6.73
N SER A 522 -18.80 -1.87 7.16
CA SER A 522 -19.01 -2.99 8.08
C SER A 522 -18.48 -4.32 7.50
N ASN A 523 -18.72 -4.57 6.22
CA ASN A 523 -18.27 -5.78 5.55
C ASN A 523 -16.75 -5.82 5.38
N VAL A 524 -16.13 -4.69 4.99
CA VAL A 524 -14.68 -4.55 4.86
C VAL A 524 -13.98 -4.78 6.20
N VAL A 525 -14.47 -4.13 7.25
CA VAL A 525 -13.96 -4.30 8.62
C VAL A 525 -14.02 -5.76 9.06
N LYS A 526 -15.18 -6.39 8.89
CA LYS A 526 -15.35 -7.80 9.25
C LYS A 526 -14.40 -8.69 8.45
N HIS A 527 -14.30 -8.48 7.14
CA HIS A 527 -13.43 -9.27 6.26
C HIS A 527 -11.98 -9.28 6.76
N TRP A 528 -11.36 -8.13 6.91
CA TRP A 528 -9.95 -8.05 7.29
C TRP A 528 -9.68 -8.54 8.72
N LEU A 529 -10.55 -8.23 9.67
CA LEU A 529 -10.40 -8.67 11.06
C LEU A 529 -10.60 -10.19 11.24
N THR A 530 -11.51 -10.83 10.44
CA THR A 530 -11.87 -12.23 10.66
C THR A 530 -11.29 -13.20 9.65
N GLN A 531 -10.92 -12.75 8.43
CA GLN A 531 -10.35 -13.62 7.40
C GLN A 531 -8.82 -13.50 7.34
N TYR A 532 -8.29 -12.30 7.68
CA TYR A 532 -6.85 -12.03 7.67
C TYR A 532 -6.25 -11.90 9.07
N HIS A 533 -7.06 -11.91 10.12
CA HIS A 533 -6.62 -11.76 11.51
C HIS A 533 -5.73 -10.54 11.75
N ILE A 534 -5.93 -9.43 11.00
CA ILE A 534 -5.26 -8.17 11.35
C ILE A 534 -5.75 -7.69 12.71
N ASP A 535 -4.94 -6.89 13.40
CA ASP A 535 -5.23 -6.46 14.77
C ASP A 535 -5.97 -5.12 14.86
N GLY A 536 -6.07 -4.43 13.75
CA GLY A 536 -6.78 -3.17 13.67
C GLY A 536 -6.45 -2.39 12.40
N PHE A 537 -6.96 -1.17 12.36
CA PHE A 537 -6.78 -0.27 11.23
C PHE A 537 -6.18 1.07 11.69
N ARG A 538 -5.31 1.63 10.87
CA ARG A 538 -5.11 3.08 10.76
C ARG A 538 -6.05 3.58 9.67
N TRP A 539 -6.85 4.57 9.95
CA TRP A 539 -7.84 5.11 9.03
C TRP A 539 -7.31 6.40 8.40
N ASP A 540 -7.08 6.31 7.10
CA ASP A 540 -6.60 7.42 6.28
C ASP A 540 -7.61 8.55 6.23
N LEU A 541 -7.14 9.79 6.41
CA LEU A 541 -7.92 11.02 6.32
C LEU A 541 -9.28 10.91 7.05
N SER A 542 -9.27 10.35 8.27
CA SER A 542 -10.48 10.06 9.05
C SER A 542 -11.36 11.28 9.31
N LYS A 543 -10.79 12.49 9.30
CA LYS A 543 -11.53 13.75 9.35
C LYS A 543 -12.42 13.98 8.12
N GLY A 544 -12.14 13.30 7.00
CA GLY A 544 -12.94 13.34 5.78
C GLY A 544 -14.28 12.59 5.86
N PHE A 545 -14.51 11.77 6.91
CA PHE A 545 -15.77 11.01 7.08
C PHE A 545 -16.91 11.93 7.56
N THR A 546 -17.30 12.90 6.76
CA THR A 546 -18.30 13.91 7.10
C THR A 546 -19.20 14.23 5.92
N GLN A 547 -20.42 14.70 6.19
CA GLN A 547 -21.32 15.30 5.20
C GLN A 547 -21.49 16.82 5.39
N LYS A 548 -20.78 17.41 6.38
CA LYS A 548 -20.67 18.86 6.44
C LYS A 548 -19.88 19.36 5.22
N ASN A 549 -20.45 20.34 4.52
CA ASN A 549 -19.93 20.78 3.24
C ASN A 549 -18.94 21.94 3.39
N ASN A 550 -17.66 21.62 3.56
CA ASN A 550 -16.56 22.58 3.65
C ASN A 550 -15.45 22.26 2.63
N PRO A 551 -15.72 22.23 1.31
CA PRO A 551 -14.81 21.68 0.31
C PRO A 551 -13.51 22.48 0.14
N THR A 552 -13.43 23.72 0.61
CA THR A 552 -12.27 24.61 0.46
C THR A 552 -11.83 25.29 1.75
N ASP A 553 -12.61 25.21 2.83
CA ASP A 553 -12.29 25.83 4.11
C ASP A 553 -11.72 24.80 5.09
N VAL A 554 -10.38 24.77 5.20
CA VAL A 554 -9.63 23.86 6.08
C VAL A 554 -9.95 24.11 7.56
N ASN A 555 -10.18 25.36 7.96
CA ASN A 555 -10.46 25.70 9.36
C ASN A 555 -11.87 25.23 9.75
N ALA A 556 -12.89 25.58 8.95
CA ALA A 556 -14.25 25.11 9.20
C ALA A 556 -14.38 23.57 9.15
N TRP A 557 -13.61 22.90 8.28
CA TRP A 557 -13.51 21.44 8.28
C TRP A 557 -12.84 20.88 9.54
N GLY A 558 -11.90 21.62 10.13
CA GLY A 558 -11.21 21.28 11.37
C GLY A 558 -12.05 21.42 12.64
N GLU A 559 -13.16 22.17 12.62
CA GLU A 559 -14.03 22.40 13.78
C GLU A 559 -14.75 21.12 14.26
N TYR A 560 -15.22 21.15 15.50
CA TYR A 560 -15.98 20.05 16.13
C TYR A 560 -17.19 19.62 15.30
N ASP A 561 -17.29 18.33 15.03
CA ASP A 561 -18.37 17.72 14.23
C ASP A 561 -18.99 16.49 14.90
N ALA A 562 -20.13 16.69 15.58
CA ALA A 562 -20.86 15.62 16.25
C ALA A 562 -21.34 14.52 15.30
N SER A 563 -21.64 14.83 14.03
CA SER A 563 -22.05 13.85 13.04
C SER A 563 -20.87 12.92 12.65
N ARG A 564 -19.69 13.48 12.49
CA ARG A 564 -18.44 12.75 12.26
C ARG A 564 -18.08 11.86 13.44
N ILE A 565 -18.21 12.35 14.66
CA ILE A 565 -18.04 11.56 15.89
C ILE A 565 -18.99 10.36 15.90
N ALA A 566 -20.26 10.56 15.54
CA ALA A 566 -21.25 9.48 15.50
C ALA A 566 -20.90 8.40 14.46
N ILE A 567 -20.39 8.80 13.30
CA ILE A 567 -19.87 7.87 12.28
C ILE A 567 -18.73 7.03 12.86
N TRP A 568 -17.73 7.66 13.50
CA TRP A 568 -16.58 6.97 14.06
C TRP A 568 -16.95 6.04 15.22
N LYS A 569 -17.85 6.43 16.09
CA LYS A 569 -18.36 5.56 17.16
C LYS A 569 -19.02 4.30 16.59
N ASN A 570 -19.83 4.45 15.53
CA ASN A 570 -20.47 3.31 14.87
C ASN A 570 -19.44 2.38 14.20
N ILE A 571 -18.41 2.92 13.55
CA ILE A 571 -17.31 2.12 12.96
C ILE A 571 -16.53 1.39 14.07
N TYR A 572 -16.18 2.10 15.15
CA TYR A 572 -15.48 1.51 16.30
C TYR A 572 -16.29 0.34 16.90
N ASP A 573 -17.58 0.53 17.16
CA ASP A 573 -18.45 -0.52 17.71
C ASP A 573 -18.54 -1.74 16.77
N THR A 574 -18.57 -1.49 15.46
CA THR A 574 -18.54 -2.54 14.43
C THR A 574 -17.22 -3.32 14.49
N MET A 575 -16.09 -2.64 14.63
CA MET A 575 -14.79 -3.26 14.81
C MET A 575 -14.75 -4.13 16.07
N GLN A 576 -15.16 -3.57 17.22
CA GLN A 576 -15.16 -4.29 18.49
C GLN A 576 -16.08 -5.51 18.50
N LYS A 577 -17.20 -5.44 17.78
CA LYS A 577 -18.11 -6.57 17.57
C LYS A 577 -17.50 -7.67 16.70
N ALA A 578 -16.75 -7.30 15.66
CA ALA A 578 -16.08 -8.25 14.78
C ALA A 578 -14.87 -8.90 15.45
N SER A 579 -14.07 -8.11 16.20
CA SER A 579 -12.89 -8.56 16.91
C SER A 579 -12.64 -7.65 18.11
N SER A 580 -12.93 -8.14 19.30
CA SER A 580 -12.79 -7.37 20.54
C SER A 580 -11.34 -6.90 20.76
N ASN A 581 -11.18 -5.68 21.25
CA ASN A 581 -9.88 -5.01 21.45
C ASN A 581 -9.06 -4.78 20.18
N SER A 582 -9.67 -4.81 18.98
CA SER A 582 -9.02 -4.36 17.76
C SER A 582 -8.69 -2.88 17.81
N TYR A 583 -7.56 -2.49 17.22
CA TYR A 583 -7.09 -1.12 17.23
C TYR A 583 -7.82 -0.27 16.18
N CYS A 584 -8.37 0.86 16.62
CA CYS A 584 -8.91 1.90 15.74
C CYS A 584 -8.05 3.13 15.89
N ILE A 585 -7.18 3.38 14.93
CA ILE A 585 -6.23 4.50 14.91
C ILE A 585 -6.70 5.49 13.84
N LEU A 586 -6.90 6.74 14.21
CA LEU A 586 -7.43 7.77 13.33
C LEU A 586 -6.35 8.79 12.98
N GLU A 587 -6.09 8.96 11.69
CA GLU A 587 -5.44 10.16 11.19
C GLU A 587 -6.50 11.27 11.12
N HIS A 588 -6.64 12.06 12.20
CA HIS A 588 -7.82 12.91 12.37
C HIS A 588 -7.50 14.41 12.29
N PHE A 589 -6.65 14.92 13.14
CA PHE A 589 -6.20 16.31 13.16
C PHE A 589 -7.35 17.33 13.15
N ALA A 590 -8.41 17.03 13.90
CA ALA A 590 -9.55 17.92 14.12
C ALA A 590 -9.42 18.73 15.40
N ASP A 591 -10.49 19.41 15.81
CA ASP A 591 -10.56 20.10 17.08
C ASP A 591 -10.20 19.18 18.26
N ASN A 592 -9.42 19.70 19.21
CA ASN A 592 -8.94 18.92 20.35
C ASN A 592 -10.08 18.33 21.22
N THR A 593 -11.24 18.98 21.28
CA THR A 593 -12.40 18.49 22.03
C THR A 593 -13.00 17.27 21.34
N GLU A 594 -13.07 17.28 20.01
CA GLU A 594 -13.51 16.14 19.22
C GLU A 594 -12.56 14.95 19.36
N GLU A 595 -11.25 15.17 19.18
CA GLU A 595 -10.24 14.13 19.34
C GLU A 595 -10.23 13.55 20.75
N LYS A 596 -10.42 14.39 21.78
CA LYS A 596 -10.56 13.94 23.17
C LYS A 596 -11.79 13.05 23.36
N GLU A 597 -12.93 13.41 22.78
CA GLU A 597 -14.16 12.60 22.86
C GLU A 597 -13.99 11.24 22.20
N LEU A 598 -13.36 11.17 21.01
CA LEU A 598 -13.02 9.93 20.34
C LEU A 598 -12.03 9.09 21.13
N SER A 599 -11.01 9.73 21.73
CA SER A 599 -10.06 9.09 22.63
C SER A 599 -10.73 8.49 23.88
N ASP A 600 -11.62 9.26 24.53
CA ASP A 600 -12.35 8.80 25.72
C ASP A 600 -13.32 7.65 25.38
N TYR A 601 -13.85 7.58 24.12
CA TYR A 601 -14.65 6.47 23.64
C TYR A 601 -13.82 5.19 23.41
N GLY A 602 -12.52 5.31 23.12
CA GLY A 602 -11.63 4.16 23.01
C GLY A 602 -10.72 4.12 21.79
N MET A 603 -10.81 5.08 20.88
CA MET A 603 -10.00 5.18 19.69
C MET A 603 -8.62 5.76 20.00
N LEU A 604 -7.66 5.48 19.13
CA LEU A 604 -6.32 6.07 19.13
C LEU A 604 -6.27 7.16 18.06
N LEU A 605 -5.57 8.27 18.34
CA LEU A 605 -5.46 9.41 17.44
C LEU A 605 -3.99 9.67 17.10
N TRP A 606 -3.68 10.02 15.87
CA TRP A 606 -2.34 10.43 15.49
C TRP A 606 -1.94 11.74 16.13
N GLY A 607 -0.73 11.77 16.71
CA GLY A 607 -0.12 12.91 17.36
C GLY A 607 1.11 13.37 16.60
N ASN A 608 0.92 14.19 15.55
CA ASN A 608 2.00 14.74 14.75
C ASN A 608 2.89 15.67 15.57
N ALA A 609 4.17 15.33 15.68
CA ALA A 609 5.20 16.14 16.34
C ALA A 609 6.39 16.43 15.42
N ASN A 610 6.29 16.09 14.13
CA ASN A 610 7.39 16.18 13.17
C ASN A 610 8.01 17.59 13.15
N HIS A 611 7.21 18.64 12.95
CA HIS A 611 7.73 20.01 12.89
C HIS A 611 8.50 20.38 14.16
N ASN A 612 7.95 20.09 15.34
CA ASN A 612 8.55 20.45 16.62
C ASN A 612 9.86 19.69 16.88
N PHE A 613 9.89 18.38 16.57
CA PHE A 613 11.10 17.59 16.71
C PHE A 613 12.16 17.97 15.65
N ASN A 614 11.77 18.31 14.44
CA ASN A 614 12.68 18.85 13.43
C ASN A 614 13.33 20.14 13.90
N GLN A 615 12.57 21.12 14.42
CA GLN A 615 13.12 22.35 14.97
C GLN A 615 14.09 22.08 16.11
N ALA A 616 13.69 21.23 17.06
CA ALA A 616 14.52 20.86 18.20
C ALA A 616 15.82 20.15 17.76
N THR A 617 15.75 19.15 16.88
CA THR A 617 16.94 18.39 16.44
C THR A 617 17.87 19.23 15.58
N MET A 618 17.36 20.15 14.78
CA MET A 618 18.16 21.13 14.03
C MET A 618 18.85 22.18 14.95
N GLY A 619 18.43 22.32 16.20
CA GLY A 619 19.02 23.29 17.13
C GLY A 619 18.37 24.67 17.10
N PHE A 620 17.10 24.75 16.69
CA PHE A 620 16.27 25.95 16.77
C PHE A 620 15.32 25.87 17.96
N ASN A 621 15.00 27.02 18.56
CA ASN A 621 14.10 27.09 19.71
C ASN A 621 12.67 27.52 19.34
N THR A 622 12.51 28.23 18.21
CA THR A 622 11.21 28.62 17.70
C THR A 622 10.44 27.36 17.29
N ASP A 623 9.20 27.24 17.76
CA ASP A 623 8.30 26.12 17.48
C ASP A 623 8.86 24.72 17.83
N ALA A 624 9.88 24.67 18.70
CA ALA A 624 10.56 23.46 19.12
C ALA A 624 9.91 22.77 20.34
N SER A 625 8.75 23.24 20.81
CA SER A 625 8.04 22.63 21.95
C SER A 625 7.16 21.49 21.46
N PHE A 626 7.42 20.29 21.94
CA PHE A 626 6.67 19.08 21.58
C PHE A 626 5.71 18.59 22.67
N ASN A 627 5.37 19.43 23.66
CA ASN A 627 4.46 19.04 24.74
C ASN A 627 3.07 18.64 24.23
N TYR A 628 2.56 19.35 23.21
CA TYR A 628 1.25 19.08 22.59
C TYR A 628 1.18 17.74 21.83
N ALA A 629 2.32 17.11 21.56
CA ALA A 629 2.40 15.78 20.98
C ALA A 629 2.08 14.63 21.94
N PHE A 630 1.81 14.94 23.21
CA PHE A 630 1.48 13.97 24.25
C PHE A 630 0.13 14.27 24.89
N ALA A 631 -0.58 13.20 25.30
CA ALA A 631 -1.95 13.28 25.82
C ALA A 631 -2.11 14.27 26.98
N ASN A 632 -1.16 14.30 27.93
CA ASN A 632 -1.21 15.25 29.05
C ASN A 632 -1.09 16.71 28.58
N GLY A 633 -0.30 16.98 27.52
CA GLY A 633 -0.16 18.32 26.94
C GLY A 633 -1.42 18.80 26.23
N ARG A 634 -2.31 17.89 25.83
CA ARG A 634 -3.63 18.18 25.26
C ARG A 634 -4.77 18.17 26.30
N GLY A 635 -4.48 17.86 27.57
CA GLY A 635 -5.49 17.73 28.61
C GLY A 635 -6.39 16.49 28.46
N TRP A 636 -5.86 15.40 27.89
CA TRP A 636 -6.61 14.17 27.71
C TRP A 636 -6.55 13.26 28.94
N ASN A 637 -7.66 12.50 29.14
CA ASN A 637 -7.76 11.55 30.26
C ASN A 637 -7.10 10.21 29.92
N GLN A 638 -7.03 9.86 28.66
CA GLN A 638 -6.51 8.57 28.19
C GLN A 638 -5.18 8.75 27.45
N GLN A 639 -4.26 7.80 27.61
CA GLN A 639 -3.03 7.72 26.83
C GLN A 639 -3.31 7.08 25.47
N HIS A 640 -4.09 7.76 24.62
CA HIS A 640 -4.53 7.30 23.31
C HIS A 640 -3.98 8.14 22.15
N LEU A 641 -3.04 9.03 22.40
CA LEU A 641 -2.37 9.81 21.37
C LEU A 641 -1.13 9.06 20.87
N VAL A 642 -1.16 8.62 19.62
CA VAL A 642 -0.06 7.91 18.93
C VAL A 642 0.94 8.94 18.45
N THR A 643 1.96 9.21 19.25
CA THR A 643 2.94 10.25 18.97
C THR A 643 4.01 9.79 18.01
N TYR A 644 4.33 10.61 17.00
CA TYR A 644 5.42 10.37 16.07
C TYR A 644 6.31 11.59 15.81
N MET A 645 7.57 11.32 15.48
CA MET A 645 8.54 12.29 15.01
C MET A 645 8.63 12.33 13.49
N GLU A 646 8.35 11.20 12.85
CA GLU A 646 8.33 10.99 11.41
C GLU A 646 7.18 10.08 11.02
N SER A 647 6.55 10.30 9.87
CA SER A 647 5.66 9.38 9.17
C SER A 647 5.97 9.39 7.68
N HIS A 648 5.18 8.68 6.86
CA HIS A 648 5.32 8.72 5.40
C HIS A 648 5.00 10.10 4.81
N ASP A 649 4.29 10.97 5.56
CA ASP A 649 3.79 12.26 5.06
C ASP A 649 4.71 13.44 5.37
N GLU A 650 5.62 13.31 6.32
CA GLU A 650 6.45 14.42 6.75
C GLU A 650 7.94 14.21 6.44
N GLU A 651 8.68 15.32 6.45
CA GLU A 651 10.10 15.30 6.15
C GLU A 651 10.93 14.64 7.26
N ARG A 652 11.97 13.92 6.87
CA ARG A 652 12.88 13.18 7.74
C ARG A 652 13.70 14.08 8.65
N LEU A 653 13.82 13.71 9.94
CA LEU A 653 14.64 14.45 10.89
C LEU A 653 16.09 14.54 10.44
N MET A 654 16.66 13.43 9.98
CA MET A 654 18.09 13.45 9.60
C MET A 654 18.34 14.26 8.34
N TYR A 655 17.44 14.21 7.34
CA TYR A 655 17.49 15.08 6.18
C TYR A 655 17.47 16.56 6.58
N LYS A 656 16.53 16.94 7.47
CA LYS A 656 16.41 18.31 7.96
C LYS A 656 17.66 18.76 8.72
N ASN A 657 18.20 17.89 9.58
CA ASN A 657 19.44 18.18 10.30
C ASN A 657 20.60 18.48 9.35
N ILE A 658 20.86 17.62 8.35
CA ILE A 658 21.97 17.78 7.40
C ILE A 658 21.78 19.03 6.55
N MET A 659 20.59 19.28 6.03
CA MET A 659 20.37 20.36 5.06
C MET A 659 20.21 21.72 5.74
N TYR A 660 19.56 21.80 6.90
CA TYR A 660 19.13 23.07 7.49
C TYR A 660 19.58 23.26 8.95
N GLY A 661 20.34 22.33 9.50
CA GLY A 661 20.71 22.34 10.90
C GLY A 661 21.54 23.57 11.30
N ASN A 662 21.39 23.98 12.54
CA ASN A 662 22.08 25.13 13.14
C ASN A 662 23.51 24.77 13.54
N THR A 663 24.38 25.80 13.67
CA THR A 663 25.79 25.65 14.02
C THR A 663 26.24 26.70 15.01
N SER A 664 27.23 26.37 15.86
CA SER A 664 27.91 27.35 16.73
C SER A 664 29.35 26.91 16.95
N GLY A 665 30.33 27.76 16.52
CA GLY A 665 31.71 27.41 16.55
C GLY A 665 32.03 26.12 15.77
N ALA A 666 32.64 25.16 16.43
CA ALA A 666 32.91 23.84 15.86
C ALA A 666 31.74 22.82 15.95
N TYR A 667 30.70 23.17 16.65
CA TYR A 667 29.53 22.29 16.77
C TYR A 667 28.57 22.53 15.61
N SER A 668 28.26 21.47 14.86
CA SER A 668 27.38 21.53 13.69
C SER A 668 26.37 20.39 13.73
N THR A 669 25.08 20.72 13.70
CA THR A 669 24.03 19.71 13.61
C THR A 669 23.95 19.09 12.19
N ARG A 670 24.64 19.70 11.21
CA ARG A 670 24.74 19.20 9.81
C ARG A 670 25.70 18.03 9.68
N ASP A 671 26.61 17.85 10.64
CA ASP A 671 27.51 16.69 10.65
C ASP A 671 26.73 15.41 10.95
N LEU A 672 26.96 14.38 10.17
CA LEU A 672 26.23 13.11 10.30
C LEU A 672 26.25 12.56 11.73
N ALA A 673 27.44 12.52 12.37
CA ALA A 673 27.59 12.00 13.72
C ALA A 673 26.82 12.85 14.75
N THR A 674 26.91 14.18 14.64
CA THR A 674 26.21 15.12 15.51
C THR A 674 24.69 15.03 15.31
N GLY A 675 24.22 15.04 14.06
CA GLY A 675 22.80 14.92 13.72
C GLY A 675 22.19 13.61 14.24
N LEU A 676 22.90 12.47 14.11
CA LEU A 676 22.48 11.18 14.65
C LEU A 676 22.39 11.20 16.18
N LYS A 677 23.33 11.87 16.88
CA LYS A 677 23.27 12.03 18.34
C LYS A 677 22.09 12.90 18.79
N ARG A 678 21.73 13.90 18.02
CA ARG A 678 20.53 14.72 18.29
C ARG A 678 19.24 13.92 18.04
N ASN A 679 19.20 13.05 17.02
CA ASN A 679 18.09 12.13 16.83
C ASN A 679 18.00 11.10 17.97
N GLU A 680 19.14 10.64 18.51
CA GLU A 680 19.19 9.78 19.69
C GLU A 680 18.59 10.47 20.93
N MET A 681 18.95 11.74 21.16
CA MET A 681 18.34 12.57 22.23
C MET A 681 16.84 12.71 22.03
N ALA A 682 16.36 13.04 20.83
CA ALA A 682 14.93 13.14 20.54
C ALA A 682 14.19 11.81 20.77
N ALA A 683 14.81 10.69 20.36
CA ALA A 683 14.29 9.35 20.58
C ALA A 683 14.10 9.00 22.05
N ALA A 684 14.97 9.49 22.96
CA ALA A 684 14.80 9.29 24.39
C ALA A 684 13.50 9.94 24.92
N PHE A 685 13.19 11.16 24.47
CA PHE A 685 11.94 11.85 24.83
C PHE A 685 10.72 11.14 24.23
N TRP A 686 10.79 10.81 22.94
CA TRP A 686 9.71 10.14 22.25
C TRP A 686 9.41 8.76 22.85
N ALA A 687 10.41 7.91 23.01
CA ALA A 687 10.23 6.53 23.46
C ALA A 687 9.83 6.42 24.94
N LEU A 688 10.39 7.27 25.82
CA LEU A 688 10.22 7.13 27.27
C LEU A 688 9.05 7.93 27.85
N THR A 689 8.42 8.81 27.05
CA THR A 689 7.14 9.42 27.44
C THR A 689 6.00 8.40 27.31
N PRO A 690 5.07 8.28 28.27
CA PRO A 690 3.92 7.40 28.19
C PRO A 690 3.04 7.60 26.95
N GLY A 691 2.20 6.60 26.61
CA GLY A 691 1.30 6.60 25.47
C GLY A 691 1.88 5.87 24.23
N PRO A 692 1.05 5.45 23.28
CA PRO A 692 1.49 4.73 22.06
C PRO A 692 2.39 5.60 21.18
N LYS A 693 3.20 4.94 20.38
CA LYS A 693 4.22 5.56 19.52
C LYS A 693 4.19 4.95 18.12
N ILE A 694 4.49 5.78 17.12
CA ILE A 694 4.73 5.31 15.75
C ILE A 694 6.08 5.84 15.25
N MET A 695 6.82 5.02 14.52
CA MET A 695 8.06 5.40 13.84
C MET A 695 8.00 4.98 12.38
N TRP A 696 8.49 5.84 11.51
CA TRP A 696 8.58 5.57 10.09
C TRP A 696 9.85 4.78 9.73
N GLN A 697 9.72 3.87 8.76
CA GLN A 697 10.81 2.97 8.32
C GLN A 697 12.16 3.68 8.16
N PHE A 698 13.22 3.03 8.67
CA PHE A 698 14.60 3.51 8.71
C PHE A 698 14.87 4.80 9.51
N GLY A 699 13.86 5.39 10.19
CA GLY A 699 14.07 6.54 11.08
C GLY A 699 15.04 6.22 12.22
N GLU A 700 15.01 4.99 12.73
CA GLU A 700 15.93 4.45 13.73
C GLU A 700 17.37 4.27 13.24
N LEU A 701 17.58 4.39 11.93
CA LEU A 701 18.91 4.40 11.29
C LEU A 701 19.31 5.81 10.82
N GLY A 702 18.48 6.82 11.11
CA GLY A 702 18.68 8.19 10.68
C GLY A 702 18.62 8.34 9.16
N TYR A 703 17.50 7.94 8.56
CA TYR A 703 17.27 8.05 7.13
C TYR A 703 17.36 9.50 6.67
N ASP A 704 18.24 9.80 5.73
CA ASP A 704 18.63 11.14 5.33
C ASP A 704 18.29 11.54 3.88
N TYR A 705 17.43 10.77 3.22
CA TYR A 705 16.81 11.18 1.96
C TYR A 705 15.50 11.93 2.24
N SER A 706 15.26 13.01 1.47
CA SER A 706 14.00 13.73 1.52
C SER A 706 12.81 12.84 1.10
N ILE A 707 11.62 13.11 1.62
CA ILE A 707 10.38 12.52 1.11
C ILE A 707 10.14 12.87 -0.37
N ASN A 708 10.75 13.95 -0.86
CA ASN A 708 10.69 14.41 -2.25
C ASN A 708 11.87 13.92 -3.12
N THR A 709 12.62 12.91 -2.66
CA THR A 709 13.71 12.33 -3.43
C THR A 709 13.18 11.57 -4.64
N CYS A 710 13.68 11.92 -5.83
CA CYS A 710 13.38 11.25 -7.09
C CYS A 710 14.22 9.96 -7.25
N THR A 711 13.88 9.16 -8.25
CA THR A 711 14.62 7.91 -8.56
C THR A 711 16.06 8.13 -8.99
N ASP A 712 16.37 9.31 -9.52
CA ASP A 712 17.75 9.76 -9.85
C ASP A 712 18.48 10.41 -8.66
N LEU A 713 17.88 10.34 -7.46
CA LEU A 713 18.37 10.92 -6.20
C LEU A 713 18.33 12.46 -6.14
N SER A 714 17.81 13.14 -7.13
CA SER A 714 17.50 14.58 -7.02
C SER A 714 16.32 14.80 -6.07
N VAL A 715 16.12 16.04 -5.63
CA VAL A 715 14.98 16.41 -4.76
C VAL A 715 14.05 17.35 -5.51
N ASN A 716 12.79 16.90 -5.71
CA ASN A 716 11.77 17.66 -6.41
C ASN A 716 10.38 17.33 -5.82
N ASN A 717 9.56 18.34 -5.58
CA ASN A 717 8.24 18.17 -4.98
C ASN A 717 7.32 17.22 -5.79
N ASN A 718 7.52 17.10 -7.09
CA ASN A 718 6.77 16.17 -7.93
C ASN A 718 7.17 14.69 -7.71
N CYS A 719 8.25 14.42 -7.00
CA CYS A 719 8.77 13.09 -6.73
C CYS A 719 8.33 12.54 -5.35
N ARG A 720 7.36 13.15 -4.68
CA ARG A 720 6.88 12.68 -3.37
C ARG A 720 6.50 11.20 -3.41
N LEU A 721 5.78 10.76 -4.44
CA LEU A 721 5.32 9.39 -4.60
C LEU A 721 6.34 8.44 -5.27
N ALA A 722 7.49 8.97 -5.73
CA ALA A 722 8.52 8.14 -6.35
C ALA A 722 9.10 7.12 -5.36
N VAL A 723 9.61 6.00 -5.90
CA VAL A 723 10.30 4.95 -5.12
C VAL A 723 11.50 5.55 -4.37
N LYS A 724 11.61 5.20 -3.09
CA LYS A 724 12.69 5.68 -2.22
C LYS A 724 13.80 4.63 -2.04
N PRO A 725 15.06 5.06 -1.85
CA PRO A 725 16.16 4.13 -1.61
C PRO A 725 15.97 3.24 -0.39
N ILE A 726 16.10 1.92 -0.55
CA ILE A 726 16.09 0.95 0.53
C ILE A 726 17.47 0.97 1.20
N LYS A 727 17.55 1.22 2.52
CA LYS A 727 18.80 1.54 3.21
C LYS A 727 19.21 0.56 4.33
N TRP A 728 19.13 -0.74 4.06
CA TRP A 728 19.65 -1.77 4.98
C TRP A 728 21.16 -1.70 5.19
N ASP A 729 21.92 -1.16 4.22
CA ASP A 729 23.35 -0.91 4.32
C ASP A 729 23.73 0.06 5.45
N TYR A 730 22.82 0.90 5.93
CA TYR A 730 23.02 1.79 7.08
C TYR A 730 23.39 1.05 8.37
N LEU A 731 22.98 -0.20 8.52
CA LEU A 731 23.40 -1.04 9.65
C LEU A 731 24.90 -1.33 9.71
N THR A 732 25.64 -1.13 8.62
CA THR A 732 27.11 -1.29 8.59
C THR A 732 27.84 -0.06 9.11
N ASN A 733 27.18 1.11 9.15
CA ASN A 733 27.75 2.35 9.68
C ASN A 733 27.65 2.37 11.21
N THR A 734 28.77 2.54 11.91
CA THR A 734 28.86 2.49 13.37
C THR A 734 27.95 3.53 14.06
N ASN A 735 27.89 4.77 13.55
CA ASN A 735 27.10 5.84 14.15
C ASN A 735 25.59 5.58 13.99
N ARG A 736 25.15 5.11 12.81
CA ARG A 736 23.76 4.76 12.54
C ARG A 736 23.31 3.53 13.34
N LYS A 737 24.18 2.54 13.45
CA LYS A 737 23.97 1.39 14.34
C LYS A 737 23.92 1.81 15.80
N GLY A 738 24.66 2.85 16.19
CA GLY A 738 24.58 3.47 17.51
C GLY A 738 23.18 4.02 17.79
N LEU A 739 22.58 4.74 16.83
CA LEU A 739 21.22 5.26 16.92
C LEU A 739 20.19 4.12 17.05
N TYR A 740 20.29 3.08 16.20
CA TYR A 740 19.44 1.89 16.33
C TYR A 740 19.51 1.25 17.72
N ASN A 741 20.73 1.10 18.25
CA ASN A 741 20.93 0.51 19.57
C ASN A 741 20.30 1.38 20.68
N ALA A 742 20.35 2.70 20.55
CA ALA A 742 19.72 3.60 21.51
C ALA A 742 18.20 3.46 21.49
N TYR A 743 17.57 3.45 20.31
CA TYR A 743 16.14 3.15 20.18
C TYR A 743 15.78 1.81 20.82
N ALA A 744 16.53 0.75 20.49
CA ALA A 744 16.29 -0.59 21.04
C ALA A 744 16.39 -0.62 22.59
N GLN A 745 17.32 0.14 23.17
CA GLN A 745 17.48 0.23 24.63
C GLN A 745 16.32 0.99 25.30
N PHE A 746 15.88 2.11 24.73
CA PHE A 746 14.73 2.86 25.25
C PHE A 746 13.46 2.03 25.17
N LEU A 747 13.22 1.38 24.04
CA LEU A 747 12.05 0.55 23.82
C LEU A 747 12.06 -0.72 24.70
N LYS A 748 13.25 -1.28 24.98
CA LYS A 748 13.41 -2.40 25.91
C LYS A 748 13.07 -1.98 27.35
N LEU A 749 13.50 -0.79 27.79
CA LEU A 749 13.14 -0.24 29.09
C LEU A 749 11.62 -0.05 29.20
N ARG A 750 11.01 0.57 28.19
CA ARG A 750 9.57 0.80 28.11
C ARG A 750 8.76 -0.50 28.13
N ASN A 751 9.20 -1.52 27.39
CA ASN A 751 8.51 -2.81 27.25
C ASN A 751 8.86 -3.80 28.38
N ASN A 752 9.63 -3.38 29.39
CA ASN A 752 9.93 -4.22 30.54
C ASN A 752 8.65 -4.51 31.32
N PRO A 753 8.25 -5.78 31.51
CA PRO A 753 7.02 -6.13 32.22
C PRO A 753 6.88 -5.51 33.60
N SER A 754 8.02 -5.27 34.30
CA SER A 754 8.03 -4.64 35.62
C SER A 754 7.67 -3.16 35.58
N TYR A 755 7.71 -2.49 34.43
CA TYR A 755 7.53 -1.04 34.30
C TYR A 755 6.41 -0.66 33.32
N THR A 756 5.84 -1.60 32.61
CA THR A 756 4.82 -1.34 31.55
C THR A 756 3.66 -0.49 32.07
N ASN A 757 3.21 -0.72 33.31
CA ASN A 757 2.11 0.03 33.91
C ASN A 757 2.43 1.52 34.08
N ASP A 758 3.69 1.87 34.30
CA ASP A 758 4.10 3.26 34.42
C ASP A 758 4.04 3.98 33.08
N PHE A 759 4.37 3.28 31.97
CA PHE A 759 4.35 3.82 30.61
C PHE A 759 2.94 3.93 29.97
N ILE A 760 1.92 3.43 30.64
CA ILE A 760 0.50 3.62 30.24
C ILE A 760 -0.24 4.57 31.19
N SER A 761 0.46 5.17 32.19
CA SER A 761 -0.10 6.05 33.18
C SER A 761 -0.08 7.52 32.74
N ASN A 762 -0.86 8.35 33.45
CA ASN A 762 -0.84 9.83 33.31
C ASN A 762 0.18 10.49 34.24
N LYS A 763 1.03 9.72 34.95
CA LYS A 763 1.96 10.22 35.98
C LYS A 763 3.25 10.74 35.33
N TYR A 764 3.15 11.66 34.36
CA TYR A 764 4.31 12.24 33.69
C TYR A 764 4.10 13.72 33.38
N THR A 765 5.21 14.45 33.24
CA THR A 765 5.24 15.85 32.82
C THR A 765 6.32 16.04 31.76
N VAL A 766 6.04 16.84 30.73
CA VAL A 766 6.99 17.24 29.70
C VAL A 766 7.17 18.74 29.75
N THR A 767 8.41 19.20 29.88
CA THR A 767 8.80 20.61 29.83
C THR A 767 9.68 20.80 28.62
N SER A 768 9.13 21.35 27.53
CA SER A 768 9.81 21.40 26.22
C SER A 768 9.89 22.81 25.65
N SER A 769 9.52 23.87 26.37
CA SER A 769 9.53 25.24 25.87
C SER A 769 10.91 25.91 25.84
N GLY A 770 11.86 25.46 26.68
CA GLY A 770 13.23 26.00 26.73
C GLY A 770 14.24 25.22 25.90
N VAL A 771 15.48 25.69 25.88
CA VAL A 771 16.61 25.03 25.20
C VAL A 771 16.97 23.70 25.86
N VAL A 772 16.98 23.67 27.19
CA VAL A 772 17.06 22.43 27.97
C VAL A 772 15.63 21.93 28.19
N LYS A 773 15.35 20.79 27.58
CA LYS A 773 14.05 20.14 27.70
C LYS A 773 14.12 19.00 28.69
N SER A 774 13.01 18.70 29.36
CA SER A 774 12.92 17.58 30.30
C SER A 774 11.58 16.86 30.22
N MET A 775 11.61 15.58 30.52
CA MET A 775 10.44 14.73 30.78
C MET A 775 10.64 14.03 32.11
N GLN A 776 9.61 13.99 32.92
CA GLN A 776 9.58 13.30 34.21
C GLN A 776 8.48 12.23 34.16
N LEU A 777 8.81 11.00 34.47
CA LEU A 777 7.86 9.93 34.74
C LEU A 777 7.89 9.67 36.25
N ASN A 778 6.78 9.89 36.93
CA ASN A 778 6.62 9.62 38.38
C ASN A 778 5.85 8.30 38.57
N GLY A 779 6.36 7.23 37.98
CA GLY A 779 5.75 5.91 38.06
C GLY A 779 5.85 5.27 39.43
N ASP A 780 5.03 4.26 39.69
CA ASP A 780 5.01 3.52 40.96
C ASP A 780 6.15 2.51 41.01
N SER A 781 6.48 1.90 39.87
CA SER A 781 7.54 0.89 39.78
C SER A 781 8.90 1.49 39.44
N ILE A 782 8.91 2.53 38.59
CA ILE A 782 10.11 3.28 38.23
C ILE A 782 9.81 4.76 38.09
N LYS A 783 10.75 5.60 38.49
CA LYS A 783 10.73 7.03 38.20
C LYS A 783 11.86 7.36 37.26
N LEU A 784 11.57 8.14 36.20
CA LEU A 784 12.55 8.55 35.20
C LEU A 784 12.59 10.07 35.05
N VAL A 785 13.78 10.59 34.71
CA VAL A 785 13.94 11.93 34.17
C VAL A 785 14.78 11.86 32.91
N VAL A 786 14.20 12.27 31.78
CA VAL A 786 14.92 12.51 30.54
C VAL A 786 15.18 14.00 30.46
N LEU A 787 16.40 14.40 30.23
CA LEU A 787 16.77 15.80 30.01
C LEU A 787 17.81 15.91 28.88
N GLY A 788 17.77 17.02 28.14
CA GLY A 788 18.69 17.24 27.04
C GLY A 788 18.77 18.69 26.60
N ASN A 789 19.95 19.09 26.17
CA ASN A 789 20.20 20.42 25.60
C ASN A 789 20.00 20.40 24.07
N PHE A 790 18.91 20.98 23.61
CA PHE A 790 18.59 21.12 22.19
C PHE A 790 19.18 22.38 21.53
N ASP A 791 19.91 23.24 22.28
CA ASP A 791 20.68 24.35 21.72
C ASP A 791 21.98 23.85 21.04
N VAL A 792 22.60 24.71 20.28
CA VAL A 792 23.95 24.54 19.71
C VAL A 792 25.04 25.15 20.59
N ASN A 793 24.67 25.73 21.75
CA ASN A 793 25.52 26.27 22.76
C ASN A 793 25.34 25.53 24.09
N PRO A 794 26.33 25.54 25.01
CA PRO A 794 26.15 25.03 26.35
C PRO A 794 25.02 25.77 27.08
N ALA A 795 24.23 25.05 27.89
CA ALA A 795 23.11 25.61 28.60
C ALA A 795 23.04 25.07 30.04
N THR A 796 22.64 25.91 30.97
CA THR A 796 22.38 25.56 32.38
C THR A 796 20.90 25.75 32.68
N ALA A 797 20.30 24.75 33.32
CA ALA A 797 18.90 24.79 33.73
C ALA A 797 18.71 24.13 35.08
N ASN A 798 17.70 24.61 35.85
CA ASN A 798 17.24 23.92 37.05
C ASN A 798 16.14 22.92 36.63
N VAL A 799 16.44 21.62 36.70
CA VAL A 799 15.56 20.53 36.25
C VAL A 799 14.87 19.95 37.51
N ALA A 800 13.55 19.83 37.46
CA ALA A 800 12.78 19.18 38.51
C ALA A 800 12.89 17.64 38.41
N PHE A 801 12.89 16.98 39.55
CA PHE A 801 12.91 15.53 39.72
C PHE A 801 11.75 15.08 40.61
N PRO A 802 11.15 13.90 40.34
CA PRO A 802 10.01 13.38 41.08
C PRO A 802 10.24 13.14 42.59
N SER A 803 11.49 13.07 43.04
CA SER A 803 11.86 12.93 44.48
C SER A 803 13.32 13.28 44.72
N ASP A 804 13.64 13.63 45.95
CA ASP A 804 15.02 13.72 46.44
C ASP A 804 15.72 12.36 46.41
N GLY A 805 17.05 12.37 46.40
CA GLY A 805 17.88 11.19 46.41
C GLY A 805 18.91 11.10 45.28
N ILE A 806 19.45 9.91 45.09
CA ILE A 806 20.43 9.63 44.03
C ILE A 806 19.70 9.09 42.80
N TRP A 807 19.96 9.70 41.67
CA TRP A 807 19.43 9.33 40.37
C TRP A 807 20.53 8.77 39.50
N TYR A 808 20.37 7.57 38.96
CA TYR A 808 21.37 6.83 38.21
C TYR A 808 21.20 7.06 36.72
N SER A 809 22.28 7.42 36.02
CA SER A 809 22.28 7.54 34.57
C SER A 809 22.18 6.16 33.92
N MET A 810 21.37 6.05 32.87
CA MET A 810 21.20 4.82 32.10
C MET A 810 22.47 4.40 31.35
N TYR A 811 23.29 5.35 30.91
CA TYR A 811 24.42 5.12 29.99
C TYR A 811 25.80 5.35 30.58
N SER A 812 25.89 5.82 31.81
CA SER A 812 27.17 6.13 32.43
C SER A 812 27.13 5.80 33.90
N ASN A 813 28.30 5.64 34.51
CA ASN A 813 28.40 5.52 35.97
C ASN A 813 28.15 6.89 36.69
N LYS A 814 27.66 7.88 35.96
CA LYS A 814 27.27 9.17 36.55
C LYS A 814 25.97 9.01 37.33
N TYR A 815 25.87 9.76 38.36
CA TYR A 815 24.66 9.94 39.20
C TYR A 815 24.38 11.42 39.38
N GLN A 816 23.13 11.75 39.60
CA GLN A 816 22.68 13.09 40.01
C GLN A 816 22.13 13.01 41.42
N SER A 817 22.71 13.78 42.31
CA SER A 817 22.13 13.99 43.63
C SER A 817 21.11 15.12 43.57
N VAL A 818 19.94 14.87 44.13
CA VAL A 818 18.79 15.80 44.14
C VAL A 818 18.38 16.09 45.56
N VAL A 819 18.26 17.37 45.89
CA VAL A 819 17.80 17.88 47.16
C VAL A 819 16.81 19.02 46.91
N GLY A 820 15.66 18.98 47.58
CA GLY A 820 14.60 19.97 47.35
C GLY A 820 13.87 19.82 46.01
N GLY A 821 13.82 18.58 45.48
CA GLY A 821 13.04 18.24 44.28
C GLY A 821 13.60 18.75 42.94
N SER A 822 14.81 19.33 42.94
CA SER A 822 15.42 19.83 41.68
C SER A 822 16.94 19.78 41.73
N ALA A 823 17.56 19.87 40.54
CA ALA A 823 19.00 19.95 40.38
C ALA A 823 19.38 20.94 39.27
N SER A 824 20.41 21.78 39.55
CA SER A 824 21.02 22.58 38.48
C SER A 824 21.93 21.70 37.66
N VAL A 825 21.69 21.66 36.35
CA VAL A 825 22.48 20.88 35.40
C VAL A 825 23.03 21.78 34.29
N THR A 826 24.33 21.59 33.96
CA THR A 826 24.95 22.24 32.82
C THR A 826 25.23 21.18 31.75
N LEU A 827 24.71 21.39 30.56
CA LEU A 827 24.79 20.43 29.43
C LEU A 827 25.51 21.08 28.26
N GLN A 828 26.40 20.30 27.62
CA GLN A 828 27.01 20.68 26.34
C GLN A 828 25.95 20.59 25.22
N PRO A 829 26.17 21.18 24.04
CA PRO A 829 25.27 21.08 22.90
C PRO A 829 24.99 19.62 22.54
N GLY A 830 23.72 19.22 22.45
CA GLY A 830 23.32 17.86 22.14
C GLY A 830 23.55 16.83 23.26
N GLU A 831 24.04 17.24 24.41
CA GLU A 831 24.19 16.37 25.59
C GLU A 831 22.83 16.09 26.22
N TYR A 832 22.57 14.81 26.57
CA TYR A 832 21.35 14.38 27.20
C TYR A 832 21.60 13.26 28.22
N TYR A 833 20.69 13.09 29.15
CA TYR A 833 20.70 12.04 30.16
C TYR A 833 19.31 11.43 30.31
N VAL A 834 19.30 10.12 30.59
CA VAL A 834 18.15 9.39 31.10
C VAL A 834 18.50 8.94 32.51
N TYR A 835 17.90 9.53 33.51
CA TYR A 835 18.09 9.20 34.90
C TYR A 835 16.92 8.38 35.45
N ALA A 836 17.22 7.41 36.31
CA ALA A 836 16.24 6.63 37.04
C ALA A 836 16.52 6.67 38.54
N ASN A 837 15.46 6.55 39.38
CA ASN A 837 15.55 6.47 40.82
C ASN A 837 16.18 5.17 41.34
N LYS A 838 16.51 4.24 40.46
CA LYS A 838 17.21 2.97 40.72
C LYS A 838 18.20 2.68 39.61
N ASN A 839 19.23 1.90 39.90
CA ASN A 839 20.22 1.53 38.91
C ASN A 839 19.60 0.57 37.89
N ILE A 840 19.34 1.05 36.69
CA ILE A 840 18.78 0.30 35.57
C ILE A 840 19.86 -0.22 34.58
N SER A 841 21.12 0.15 34.78
CA SER A 841 22.24 -0.25 33.93
C SER A 841 22.51 -1.76 33.95
N THR A 842 22.07 -2.46 35.02
CA THR A 842 22.23 -3.91 35.14
C THR A 842 21.28 -4.73 34.29
N VAL A 843 20.26 -4.13 33.69
CA VAL A 843 19.22 -4.84 32.91
C VAL A 843 19.62 -5.03 31.44
N THR A 844 20.72 -4.42 30.96
CA THR A 844 20.95 -4.21 29.54
C THR A 844 22.10 -5.00 28.92
N ILE A 845 22.78 -5.91 29.62
CA ILE A 845 23.98 -6.57 29.11
C ILE A 845 23.73 -8.04 28.74
N THR A 846 22.92 -8.27 27.75
CA THR A 846 22.82 -9.61 27.12
C THR A 846 23.19 -9.61 25.63
N ASN A 847 23.63 -8.51 25.04
CA ASN A 847 23.82 -8.41 23.58
C ASN A 847 25.24 -8.10 23.10
N VAL A 848 26.26 -8.10 24.00
CA VAL A 848 27.63 -7.77 23.58
C VAL A 848 28.48 -8.99 23.28
N LEU A 849 28.02 -10.17 23.69
CA LEU A 849 28.78 -11.38 23.52
C LEU A 849 28.09 -12.25 22.46
N ASN A 850 28.85 -12.63 21.48
CA ASN A 850 28.45 -13.33 20.27
C ASN A 850 27.41 -14.43 20.54
N LYS A 851 26.14 -14.15 20.33
CA LYS A 851 25.01 -15.05 20.60
C LYS A 851 24.98 -16.25 19.65
N ASP A 852 25.81 -16.20 18.62
CA ASP A 852 25.94 -17.26 17.62
C ASP A 852 26.98 -18.31 17.98
N MET A 853 27.73 -18.14 19.10
CA MET A 853 28.63 -19.15 19.60
C MET A 853 27.91 -20.14 20.52
N PRO A 854 28.01 -21.43 20.31
CA PRO A 854 27.46 -22.44 21.20
C PRO A 854 27.99 -22.26 22.63
N GLU A 855 27.13 -22.53 23.63
CA GLU A 855 27.54 -22.45 25.04
C GLU A 855 28.61 -23.45 25.36
N LEU A 856 29.73 -23.00 25.93
CA LEU A 856 30.76 -23.86 26.51
C LEU A 856 30.28 -24.34 27.91
N LYS A 857 29.80 -25.56 28.00
CA LYS A 857 29.27 -26.15 29.24
C LYS A 857 30.40 -26.70 30.12
N ILE A 858 31.06 -25.82 30.83
CA ILE A 858 32.13 -26.17 31.80
C ILE A 858 31.87 -25.47 33.14
N PRO A 859 32.24 -26.10 34.30
CA PRO A 859 32.27 -25.40 35.56
C PRO A 859 33.39 -24.35 35.57
N VAL A 860 33.08 -23.17 36.02
CA VAL A 860 34.02 -22.04 36.19
C VAL A 860 33.77 -21.37 37.50
N THR A 861 34.83 -21.14 38.28
CA THR A 861 34.79 -20.33 39.51
C THR A 861 35.87 -19.28 39.46
N ILE A 862 35.58 -18.11 39.96
CA ILE A 862 36.52 -16.98 40.07
C ILE A 862 36.62 -16.60 41.56
N THR A 863 37.80 -16.71 42.12
CA THR A 863 38.00 -16.45 43.56
C THR A 863 39.32 -15.69 43.79
N PRO A 864 39.31 -14.59 44.61
CA PRO A 864 38.14 -13.93 45.18
C PRO A 864 37.32 -13.15 44.12
N ASN A 865 36.01 -13.15 44.36
CA ASN A 865 35.08 -12.27 43.62
C ASN A 865 34.15 -11.64 44.63
N PRO A 866 34.31 -10.37 45.00
CA PRO A 866 35.04 -9.30 44.29
C PRO A 866 36.55 -9.42 44.26
N LEU A 867 37.12 -8.96 43.11
CA LEU A 867 38.58 -8.83 42.94
C LEU A 867 39.06 -7.48 43.47
N ARG A 868 40.12 -7.46 44.24
CA ARG A 868 40.84 -6.26 44.70
C ARG A 868 42.13 -6.06 43.90
N SER A 869 43.00 -7.04 43.87
CA SER A 869 44.27 -6.99 43.12
C SER A 869 44.42 -8.13 42.13
N SER A 870 44.15 -9.36 42.52
CA SER A 870 44.16 -10.55 41.66
C SER A 870 43.05 -11.53 42.06
N ALA A 871 42.62 -12.34 41.08
CA ALA A 871 41.69 -13.46 41.31
C ALA A 871 42.13 -14.66 40.46
N THR A 872 41.82 -15.85 40.90
CA THR A 872 42.07 -17.09 40.17
C THR A 872 40.77 -17.59 39.52
N ILE A 873 40.80 -17.79 38.22
CA ILE A 873 39.77 -18.51 37.49
C ILE A 873 40.13 -19.99 37.53
N ASN A 874 39.30 -20.82 38.11
CA ASN A 874 39.41 -22.25 38.02
C ASN A 874 38.34 -22.78 37.07
N TYR A 875 38.72 -23.60 36.09
CA TYR A 875 37.79 -24.13 35.10
C TYR A 875 38.22 -25.56 34.69
N GLN A 876 37.25 -26.38 34.27
CA GLN A 876 37.50 -27.72 33.85
C GLN A 876 37.14 -27.94 32.41
N LEU A 877 38.13 -28.15 31.55
CA LEU A 877 37.92 -28.34 30.14
C LEU A 877 37.49 -29.81 29.86
N THR A 878 36.43 -29.93 29.06
CA THR A 878 35.90 -31.21 28.61
C THR A 878 36.64 -31.77 27.38
N GLU A 879 37.35 -30.89 26.67
CA GLU A 879 38.14 -31.19 25.47
C GLU A 879 39.40 -30.30 25.44
N SER A 880 40.40 -30.73 24.68
CA SER A 880 41.61 -29.94 24.44
C SER A 880 41.39 -29.01 23.26
N GLY A 881 42.01 -27.82 23.27
CA GLY A 881 41.84 -26.86 22.18
C GLY A 881 42.47 -25.49 22.39
N GLN A 882 42.25 -24.64 21.43
CA GLN A 882 42.66 -23.24 21.52
C GLN A 882 41.72 -22.49 22.47
N LEU A 883 42.26 -22.00 23.56
CA LEU A 883 41.54 -21.23 24.58
C LEU A 883 41.87 -19.75 24.48
N SER A 884 40.83 -18.90 24.59
CA SER A 884 40.97 -17.46 24.79
C SER A 884 40.19 -17.04 26.04
N ILE A 885 40.81 -16.20 26.90
CA ILE A 885 40.14 -15.56 28.03
C ILE A 885 40.23 -14.03 27.75
N GLN A 886 39.07 -13.35 27.70
CA GLN A 886 38.97 -11.94 27.39
C GLN A 886 38.07 -11.25 28.41
N ALA A 887 38.42 -10.02 28.78
CA ALA A 887 37.65 -9.22 29.69
C ALA A 887 36.88 -8.15 28.94
N TYR A 888 35.67 -7.87 29.41
CA TYR A 888 34.84 -6.77 28.93
C TYR A 888 34.32 -5.97 30.12
N ASP A 889 34.19 -4.65 29.99
CA ASP A 889 33.49 -3.85 30.99
C ASP A 889 31.97 -4.08 30.97
N MET A 890 31.25 -3.42 31.86
CA MET A 890 29.80 -3.53 31.93
C MET A 890 29.07 -2.96 30.69
N ASN A 891 29.73 -2.15 29.89
CA ASN A 891 29.19 -1.60 28.63
C ASN A 891 29.53 -2.49 27.45
N GLY A 892 30.30 -3.58 27.66
CA GLY A 892 30.76 -4.51 26.63
C GLY A 892 31.98 -4.02 25.85
N ASN A 893 32.60 -2.97 26.31
CA ASN A 893 33.86 -2.55 25.71
C ASN A 893 34.95 -3.59 26.02
N ASP A 894 35.76 -3.85 25.02
CA ASP A 894 36.89 -4.78 25.15
C ASP A 894 37.96 -4.22 26.11
N CYS A 895 38.13 -4.91 27.23
CA CYS A 895 39.17 -4.61 28.22
C CYS A 895 40.47 -5.39 27.97
N GLY A 896 40.53 -6.13 26.87
CA GLY A 896 41.69 -6.83 26.40
C GLY A 896 41.67 -8.35 26.60
N VAL A 897 42.49 -9.01 25.80
CA VAL A 897 42.72 -10.47 25.92
C VAL A 897 43.63 -10.70 27.10
N LEU A 898 43.14 -11.48 28.07
CA LEU A 898 43.86 -11.86 29.26
C LEU A 898 44.74 -13.09 29.03
N TYR A 899 44.32 -14.00 28.17
CA TYR A 899 45.04 -15.22 27.79
C TYR A 899 44.60 -15.71 26.40
N THR A 900 45.58 -16.21 25.64
CA THR A 900 45.35 -16.98 24.43
C THR A 900 46.37 -18.07 24.33
N GLY A 901 45.95 -19.31 24.05
CA GLY A 901 46.87 -20.46 23.89
C GLY A 901 46.15 -21.79 23.92
N TYR A 902 46.89 -22.85 23.54
CA TYR A 902 46.37 -24.23 23.57
C TYR A 902 46.35 -24.76 25.00
N LYS A 903 45.24 -25.36 25.41
CA LYS A 903 45.08 -26.03 26.70
C LYS A 903 44.57 -27.43 26.51
N GLN A 904 45.09 -28.31 27.36
CA GLN A 904 44.64 -29.73 27.38
C GLN A 904 43.38 -29.89 28.21
N LYS A 905 42.57 -30.91 27.90
CA LYS A 905 41.45 -31.39 28.71
C LYS A 905 41.85 -31.60 30.17
N GLY A 906 41.01 -31.23 31.12
CA GLY A 906 41.20 -31.38 32.56
C GLY A 906 41.08 -30.07 33.31
N SER A 907 41.45 -30.11 34.59
CA SER A 907 41.39 -28.93 35.48
C SER A 907 42.49 -27.94 35.11
N GLN A 908 42.10 -26.67 34.99
CA GLN A 908 42.95 -25.57 34.59
C GLN A 908 42.78 -24.37 35.53
N GLN A 909 43.84 -23.58 35.66
CA GLN A 909 43.82 -22.35 36.42
C GLN A 909 44.38 -21.19 35.57
N PHE A 910 43.84 -20.00 35.80
CA PHE A 910 44.38 -18.76 35.25
C PHE A 910 44.25 -17.62 36.27
N ILE A 911 45.30 -16.86 36.51
CA ILE A 911 45.31 -15.75 37.46
C ILE A 911 44.98 -14.46 36.69
N ILE A 912 43.88 -13.81 37.06
CA ILE A 912 43.53 -12.45 36.59
C ILE A 912 44.20 -11.42 37.50
N ASN A 913 44.97 -10.51 36.90
CA ASN A 913 45.44 -9.30 37.57
C ASN A 913 44.73 -8.10 36.96
N LYS A 914 44.45 -7.06 37.76
CA LYS A 914 43.95 -5.81 37.20
C LYS A 914 44.90 -5.26 36.13
N ASN A 915 44.41 -5.08 34.93
CA ASN A 915 45.15 -4.43 33.84
C ASN A 915 44.78 -2.95 33.71
N ALA A 916 45.45 -2.19 32.86
CA ALA A 916 45.22 -0.76 32.66
C ALA A 916 43.78 -0.38 32.24
N ARG A 917 43.00 -1.33 31.66
CA ARG A 917 41.63 -1.15 31.26
C ARG A 917 40.60 -1.69 32.25
N MET A 918 41.03 -2.33 33.35
CA MET A 918 40.23 -2.89 34.43
C MET A 918 40.46 -2.18 35.77
N GLN A 919 40.87 -0.90 35.77
CA GLN A 919 41.21 -0.16 36.99
C GLN A 919 39.98 0.37 37.74
N MET A 920 38.87 0.59 37.08
CA MET A 920 37.67 1.16 37.68
C MET A 920 36.91 0.10 38.50
N PRO A 921 36.46 0.40 39.73
CA PRO A 921 35.54 -0.46 40.44
C PRO A 921 34.25 -0.60 39.64
N GLY A 922 33.75 -1.84 39.57
CA GLY A 922 32.54 -2.15 38.79
C GLY A 922 32.46 -3.62 38.39
N MET A 923 31.43 -3.94 37.65
CA MET A 923 31.22 -5.28 37.11
C MET A 923 31.93 -5.45 35.79
N TYR A 924 32.64 -6.57 35.64
CA TYR A 924 33.28 -7.00 34.40
C TYR A 924 32.75 -8.36 33.96
N PHE A 925 32.88 -8.67 32.71
CA PHE A 925 32.56 -9.97 32.14
C PHE A 925 33.83 -10.65 31.65
N ILE A 926 34.03 -11.88 32.10
CA ILE A 926 35.14 -12.71 31.65
C ILE A 926 34.59 -13.77 30.70
N SER A 927 34.98 -13.63 29.44
CA SER A 927 34.64 -14.60 28.39
C SER A 927 35.73 -15.63 28.25
N ILE A 928 35.36 -16.90 28.36
CA ILE A 928 36.23 -18.06 28.11
C ILE A 928 35.73 -18.71 26.83
N THR A 929 36.54 -18.68 25.78
CA THR A 929 36.22 -19.30 24.49
C THR A 929 37.17 -20.50 24.24
N LEU A 930 36.59 -21.65 23.90
CA LEU A 930 37.31 -22.88 23.52
C LEU A 930 36.68 -23.44 22.24
N ASN A 931 37.44 -23.60 21.17
CA ASN A 931 37.00 -24.23 19.93
C ASN A 931 35.65 -23.68 19.42
N GLN A 932 35.49 -22.36 19.38
CA GLN A 932 34.24 -21.67 18.98
C GLN A 932 33.03 -21.90 19.91
N LYS A 933 33.23 -22.38 21.12
CA LYS A 933 32.21 -22.41 22.18
C LYS A 933 32.60 -21.38 23.24
N GLN A 934 31.62 -20.71 23.86
CA GLN A 934 31.85 -19.59 24.78
C GLN A 934 31.17 -19.81 26.14
N LYS A 935 31.85 -19.48 27.23
CA LYS A 935 31.32 -19.35 28.59
C LYS A 935 31.63 -17.96 29.16
N ILE A 936 30.62 -17.33 29.74
CA ILE A 936 30.77 -16.00 30.31
C ILE A 936 30.57 -16.06 31.81
N ASN A 937 31.42 -15.36 32.54
CA ASN A 937 31.37 -15.26 34.00
C ASN A 937 31.44 -13.80 34.44
N LYS A 938 30.79 -13.49 35.54
CA LYS A 938 30.80 -12.15 36.14
C LYS A 938 31.98 -12.02 37.11
N LEU A 939 32.67 -10.90 37.05
CA LEU A 939 33.74 -10.50 37.94
C LEU A 939 33.43 -9.12 38.48
N LEU A 940 33.27 -8.94 39.79
CA LEU A 940 33.17 -7.68 40.48
C LEU A 940 34.57 -7.20 40.87
N ILE A 941 34.92 -5.96 40.51
CA ILE A 941 36.16 -5.29 40.94
C ILE A 941 35.80 -4.22 41.96
N THR A 942 36.50 -4.26 43.09
CA THR A 942 36.37 -3.22 44.13
C THR A 942 37.70 -2.48 44.33
N ASN A 943 37.64 -1.37 45.04
CA ASN A 943 38.83 -0.56 45.43
C ASN A 943 39.78 -1.41 46.31
#